data_c9d20bfc8a22e6ed3c1bb8ca5dd1d08f
#
_entry.id   c9d20bfc8a22e6ed3c1bb8ca5dd1d08f
#
_cell.length_a   1.000
_cell.length_b   1.000
_cell.length_c   1.000
_cell.angle_alpha   90.00
_cell.angle_beta   90.00
_cell.angle_gamma   90.00
#
_symmetry.space_group_name_H-M   'P 1'
#
loop_
_entity.id
_entity.type
_entity.pdbx_description
1 polymer ?
#
loop_
_entity_poly.entity_id
_entity_poly.type
_entity_poly.pdbx_seq_one_letter_code
_entity_poly.pdbx_strand_id
1 'polypeptide(L)'
;MEHRNISLFRGYSDTESVETSLEEIVNIIKCDAALRDRTEKHRYYLQQDLRKDADREKSGCPCFAVAVCFEGGKTREHICAWTGYTLVDLDHIAPERMAATLTLICADKYTLMAYTTISGHGIRIICRIDDLNGAEKGKAFRQYAKYFNQVNDYYSCLVGFESDGQCKNATRISGLASDPHVYYNPSAASFVLQDSPIAPQPQDGASEAVPTKRNKRLEKVVKAAERLLEEEGVSYCEHHHNEYVMRMGYLLNQYGVARKTAAAWAAEHFPDYDGDVAAVIGSCYANTGEHGIRSLVRRGEDDEKFATVADIEQFLSEQAKFRKNTVSGKFEVLMADCGEEYAELTDRYVNTLWSRMNKAGMLARIADIRSVLDSEYTPLFNPFVAYLEGLPAWDGTTDPIARLAAGVHVKDDQKLFGIYFKKWLVATIASLLDTKVVNHEILVFIGKQGIYKTTWMQRLLPVELQRYFYVKSNSRRVSKDDLFTLTEFALVCLEELEEMTSAQVSQLKAITGMTDVNERAAYGHFKESRPHIASFCGTSNNVTFLNDLSGNRRWLPFEVDSIDSPFDYPIDYAGVYAQGYALWKSGFHYWFEQEEIDAVNLHNRYFEVPCLERELVQVYYRRPMPGEECMFLTNAQILGHINIGIRQPLSPTRLGLVMKQEGYEAVRSGGRRGYRAVELKGDEIYRNQCAMARYVGD
;
A
#
# COMPACT_ATOMS: atom_id res chain seq x y z
N MET A 1 -18.52 13.54 40.94
CA MET A 1 -17.62 13.05 39.90
C MET A 1 -18.13 13.64 38.60
N GLU A 2 -17.36 14.51 37.94
CA GLU A 2 -17.79 15.06 36.64
C GLU A 2 -17.86 13.91 35.63
N HIS A 3 -19.06 13.72 35.06
CA HIS A 3 -19.23 12.78 33.94
C HIS A 3 -18.44 13.30 32.76
N ARG A 4 -17.34 12.62 32.42
CA ARG A 4 -16.55 12.94 31.24
C ARG A 4 -17.24 12.34 30.04
N ASN A 5 -17.70 13.17 29.12
CA ASN A 5 -18.42 12.77 27.93
C ASN A 5 -17.45 12.05 26.96
N ILE A 6 -17.96 11.05 26.25
CA ILE A 6 -17.22 10.24 25.28
C ILE A 6 -18.02 10.24 23.95
N SER A 7 -17.35 10.31 22.83
CA SER A 7 -17.98 10.20 21.52
C SER A 7 -18.12 8.74 21.10
N LEU A 8 -19.35 8.27 21.00
CA LEU A 8 -19.73 6.93 20.51
C LEU A 8 -20.26 7.04 19.09
N PHE A 9 -19.82 6.15 18.20
CA PHE A 9 -20.23 6.05 16.80
C PHE A 9 -20.90 4.69 16.56
N ARG A 10 -21.91 4.65 15.70
CA ARG A 10 -22.63 3.41 15.36
C ARG A 10 -21.78 2.41 14.59
N GLY A 11 -20.72 2.87 13.94
CA GLY A 11 -19.77 2.06 13.19
C GLY A 11 -18.55 2.85 12.71
N TYR A 12 -17.59 2.17 12.16
CA TYR A 12 -16.33 2.81 11.71
C TYR A 12 -16.52 3.81 10.55
N SER A 13 -17.55 3.69 9.74
CA SER A 13 -17.84 4.61 8.64
C SER A 13 -18.67 5.82 9.05
N ASP A 14 -19.28 5.79 10.23
CA ASP A 14 -20.14 6.85 10.73
C ASP A 14 -19.32 8.08 11.10
N THR A 15 -19.79 9.28 10.76
CA THR A 15 -19.12 10.57 11.06
C THR A 15 -19.80 11.35 12.19
N GLU A 16 -21.03 10.97 12.52
CA GLU A 16 -21.79 11.57 13.60
C GLU A 16 -21.63 10.76 14.88
N SER A 17 -21.25 11.41 15.97
CA SER A 17 -21.11 10.80 17.29
C SER A 17 -22.32 11.12 18.17
N VAL A 18 -22.62 10.17 19.04
CA VAL A 18 -23.54 10.39 20.17
C VAL A 18 -22.69 10.53 21.43
N GLU A 19 -23.02 11.51 22.25
CA GLU A 19 -22.37 11.72 23.53
C GLU A 19 -22.83 10.66 24.53
N THR A 20 -21.90 10.01 25.22
CA THR A 20 -22.17 8.90 26.14
C THR A 20 -21.18 8.91 27.32
N SER A 21 -21.44 8.08 28.32
CA SER A 21 -20.53 7.86 29.44
C SER A 21 -19.77 6.52 29.31
N LEU A 22 -18.67 6.37 30.05
CA LEU A 22 -17.94 5.11 30.08
C LEU A 22 -18.80 3.98 30.67
N GLU A 23 -19.70 4.28 31.60
CA GLU A 23 -20.63 3.32 32.20
C GLU A 23 -21.64 2.79 31.18
N GLU A 24 -22.14 3.66 30.31
CA GLU A 24 -23.00 3.23 29.19
C GLU A 24 -22.25 2.37 28.20
N ILE A 25 -20.97 2.66 27.89
CA ILE A 25 -20.11 1.83 27.05
C ILE A 25 -19.93 0.45 27.68
N VAL A 26 -19.69 0.35 28.99
CA VAL A 26 -19.62 -0.90 29.72
C VAL A 26 -20.91 -1.69 29.59
N ASN A 27 -22.07 -1.04 29.72
CA ASN A 27 -23.38 -1.66 29.54
C ASN A 27 -23.59 -2.18 28.12
N ILE A 28 -23.18 -1.44 27.10
CA ILE A 28 -23.23 -1.89 25.70
C ILE A 28 -22.36 -3.13 25.52
N ILE A 29 -21.11 -3.12 25.98
CA ILE A 29 -20.19 -4.27 25.89
C ILE A 29 -20.79 -5.50 26.55
N LYS A 30 -21.44 -5.33 27.70
CA LYS A 30 -21.97 -6.43 28.53
C LYS A 30 -23.28 -7.00 28.03
N CYS A 31 -24.20 -6.15 27.54
CA CYS A 31 -25.62 -6.49 27.39
C CYS A 31 -26.16 -6.34 25.98
N ASP A 32 -25.50 -5.61 25.06
CA ASP A 32 -26.06 -5.35 23.73
C ASP A 32 -26.11 -6.62 22.89
N ALA A 33 -27.33 -7.01 22.47
CA ALA A 33 -27.57 -8.23 21.72
C ALA A 33 -27.05 -8.17 20.28
N ALA A 34 -27.10 -6.99 19.65
CA ALA A 34 -26.61 -6.81 18.28
C ALA A 34 -25.08 -6.85 18.25
N LEU A 35 -24.41 -6.27 19.24
CA LEU A 35 -22.97 -6.36 19.39
C LEU A 35 -22.50 -7.77 19.68
N ARG A 36 -23.29 -8.54 20.45
CA ARG A 36 -23.01 -9.94 20.71
C ARG A 36 -23.09 -10.78 19.43
N ASP A 37 -24.17 -10.67 18.67
CA ASP A 37 -24.35 -11.39 17.41
C ASP A 37 -23.19 -11.10 16.43
N ARG A 38 -22.80 -9.84 16.28
CA ARG A 38 -21.66 -9.47 15.43
C ARG A 38 -20.33 -10.03 15.95
N THR A 39 -20.11 -10.01 17.25
CA THR A 39 -18.89 -10.56 17.87
C THR A 39 -18.79 -12.08 17.63
N GLU A 40 -19.88 -12.79 17.79
CA GLU A 40 -19.95 -14.24 17.57
C GLU A 40 -19.75 -14.59 16.09
N LYS A 41 -20.41 -13.87 15.16
CA LYS A 41 -20.21 -14.02 13.71
C LYS A 41 -18.78 -13.74 13.29
N HIS A 42 -18.18 -12.67 13.80
CA HIS A 42 -16.78 -12.36 13.51
C HIS A 42 -15.85 -13.50 13.91
N ARG A 43 -16.00 -14.03 15.12
CA ARG A 43 -15.21 -15.17 15.61
C ARG A 43 -15.45 -16.43 14.80
N TYR A 44 -16.70 -16.70 14.43
CA TYR A 44 -17.06 -17.81 13.55
C TYR A 44 -16.39 -17.71 12.18
N TYR A 45 -16.44 -16.54 11.53
CA TYR A 45 -15.82 -16.33 10.22
C TYR A 45 -14.29 -16.44 10.28
N LEU A 46 -13.65 -15.99 11.36
CA LEU A 46 -12.22 -16.18 11.57
C LEU A 46 -11.83 -17.67 11.69
N GLN A 47 -12.64 -18.47 12.36
CA GLN A 47 -12.41 -19.93 12.47
C GLN A 47 -12.55 -20.65 11.12
N GLN A 48 -13.35 -20.09 10.19
CA GLN A 48 -13.54 -20.61 8.85
C GLN A 48 -12.57 -20.00 7.82
N ASP A 49 -11.61 -19.16 8.25
CA ASP A 49 -10.68 -18.37 7.41
C ASP A 49 -11.38 -17.44 6.39
N LEU A 50 -12.61 -17.04 6.70
CA LEU A 50 -13.42 -16.10 5.90
C LEU A 50 -13.17 -14.66 6.34
N ARG A 51 -11.95 -14.15 6.10
CA ARG A 51 -11.47 -12.85 6.61
C ARG A 51 -12.32 -11.67 6.17
N LYS A 52 -12.77 -11.64 4.90
CA LYS A 52 -13.61 -10.54 4.38
C LYS A 52 -14.94 -10.41 5.10
N ASP A 53 -15.57 -11.53 5.44
CA ASP A 53 -16.83 -11.53 6.17
C ASP A 53 -16.62 -11.18 7.64
N ALA A 54 -15.52 -11.64 8.25
CA ALA A 54 -15.10 -11.23 9.59
C ALA A 54 -14.87 -9.71 9.66
N ASP A 55 -14.14 -9.12 8.71
CA ASP A 55 -13.86 -7.67 8.65
C ASP A 55 -15.14 -6.86 8.46
N ARG A 56 -16.13 -7.37 7.71
CA ARG A 56 -17.43 -6.72 7.56
C ARG A 56 -18.20 -6.67 8.88
N GLU A 57 -18.20 -7.74 9.67
CA GLU A 57 -18.84 -7.74 11.00
C GLU A 57 -18.12 -6.78 11.95
N LYS A 58 -16.76 -6.79 11.96
CA LYS A 58 -15.95 -5.87 12.75
C LYS A 58 -16.21 -4.40 12.40
N SER A 59 -16.29 -4.06 11.12
CA SER A 59 -16.52 -2.69 10.66
C SER A 59 -17.90 -2.15 11.01
N GLY A 60 -18.90 -3.03 11.17
CA GLY A 60 -20.25 -2.69 11.58
C GLY A 60 -20.47 -2.61 13.10
N CYS A 61 -19.45 -2.93 13.93
CA CYS A 61 -19.54 -2.77 15.37
C CYS A 61 -19.49 -1.30 15.79
N PRO A 62 -20.22 -0.89 16.85
CA PRO A 62 -20.05 0.42 17.45
C PRO A 62 -18.59 0.65 17.85
N CYS A 63 -18.15 1.91 17.79
CA CYS A 63 -16.81 2.31 18.17
C CYS A 63 -16.81 3.65 18.91
N PHE A 64 -15.83 3.90 19.75
CA PHE A 64 -15.76 5.12 20.54
C PHE A 64 -14.36 5.73 20.51
N ALA A 65 -14.30 7.04 20.73
CA ALA A 65 -13.04 7.76 20.85
C ALA A 65 -12.61 7.75 22.32
N VAL A 66 -11.44 7.15 22.60
CA VAL A 66 -10.96 6.97 23.96
C VAL A 66 -10.40 8.26 24.56
N ALA A 67 -9.54 8.96 23.82
CA ALA A 67 -8.77 10.08 24.33
C ALA A 67 -9.43 11.44 24.15
N VAL A 68 -10.32 11.59 23.17
CA VAL A 68 -10.92 12.87 22.78
C VAL A 68 -12.40 12.73 22.49
N CYS A 69 -13.14 13.86 22.65
CA CYS A 69 -14.50 13.99 22.17
C CYS A 69 -14.51 14.71 20.82
N PHE A 70 -15.45 14.34 19.95
CA PHE A 70 -15.60 14.91 18.63
C PHE A 70 -16.97 15.61 18.48
N GLU A 71 -16.98 16.67 17.69
CA GLU A 71 -18.18 17.37 17.25
C GLU A 71 -18.11 17.63 15.74
N GLY A 72 -19.10 17.15 14.98
CA GLY A 72 -19.20 17.36 13.53
C GLY A 72 -18.20 16.60 12.65
N GLY A 73 -17.48 15.62 13.18
CA GLY A 73 -16.53 14.80 12.41
C GLY A 73 -15.57 13.99 13.28
N LYS A 74 -14.56 13.35 12.66
CA LYS A 74 -13.59 12.48 13.33
C LYS A 74 -12.12 12.91 13.16
N THR A 75 -11.90 14.08 12.62
CA THR A 75 -10.54 14.58 12.38
C THR A 75 -10.05 15.45 13.54
N ARG A 76 -8.77 15.79 13.52
CA ARG A 76 -8.11 16.61 14.55
C ARG A 76 -8.76 17.99 14.72
N GLU A 77 -9.45 18.48 13.70
CA GLU A 77 -10.13 19.77 13.68
C GLU A 77 -11.47 19.73 14.45
N HIS A 78 -12.07 18.54 14.54
CA HIS A 78 -13.35 18.28 15.17
C HIS A 78 -13.25 17.89 16.65
N ILE A 79 -12.05 17.96 17.25
CA ILE A 79 -11.86 17.68 18.68
C ILE A 79 -12.43 18.87 19.47
N CYS A 80 -13.45 18.59 20.30
CA CYS A 80 -14.07 19.56 21.19
C CYS A 80 -13.52 19.48 22.63
N ALA A 81 -13.11 18.30 23.11
CA ALA A 81 -12.57 18.11 24.46
C ALA A 81 -11.67 16.88 24.55
N TRP A 82 -10.87 16.79 25.62
CA TRP A 82 -10.12 15.61 26.04
C TRP A 82 -10.93 14.85 27.10
N THR A 83 -10.99 13.52 26.96
CA THR A 83 -11.72 12.65 27.90
C THR A 83 -10.98 12.40 29.21
N GLY A 84 -9.67 12.59 29.24
CA GLY A 84 -8.80 12.18 30.36
C GLY A 84 -8.61 10.66 30.44
N TYR A 85 -8.74 9.95 29.34
CA TYR A 85 -8.49 8.51 29.23
C TYR A 85 -7.41 8.19 28.20
N THR A 86 -6.77 7.04 28.37
CA THR A 86 -5.84 6.46 27.38
C THR A 86 -6.10 4.97 27.24
N LEU A 87 -5.61 4.40 26.14
CA LEU A 87 -5.86 3.03 25.69
C LEU A 87 -4.56 2.22 25.70
N VAL A 88 -4.63 0.98 26.17
CA VAL A 88 -3.65 -0.08 25.90
C VAL A 88 -4.34 -1.19 25.12
N ASP A 89 -3.77 -1.61 23.99
CA ASP A 89 -4.26 -2.69 23.15
C ASP A 89 -3.24 -3.83 23.17
N LEU A 90 -3.62 -4.96 23.74
CA LEU A 90 -2.81 -6.16 23.83
C LEU A 90 -3.37 -7.19 22.87
N ASP A 91 -2.70 -7.40 21.75
CA ASP A 91 -3.12 -8.32 20.70
C ASP A 91 -2.34 -9.65 20.72
N HIS A 92 -2.86 -10.65 20.02
CA HIS A 92 -2.22 -11.96 19.83
C HIS A 92 -1.85 -12.71 21.12
N ILE A 93 -2.69 -12.61 22.13
CA ILE A 93 -2.52 -13.35 23.38
C ILE A 93 -2.88 -14.82 23.15
N ALA A 94 -1.97 -15.73 23.51
CA ALA A 94 -2.25 -17.17 23.43
C ALA A 94 -3.45 -17.55 24.35
N PRO A 95 -4.37 -18.41 23.90
CA PRO A 95 -5.59 -18.75 24.64
C PRO A 95 -5.33 -19.20 26.09
N GLU A 96 -4.24 -19.93 26.32
CA GLU A 96 -3.84 -20.45 27.62
C GLU A 96 -3.42 -19.33 28.60
N ARG A 97 -3.00 -18.18 28.07
CA ARG A 97 -2.53 -17.03 28.86
C ARG A 97 -3.63 -15.99 29.10
N MET A 98 -4.74 -16.02 28.34
CA MET A 98 -5.79 -15.00 28.40
C MET A 98 -6.33 -14.80 29.83
N ALA A 99 -6.72 -15.87 30.50
CA ALA A 99 -7.30 -15.81 31.86
C ALA A 99 -6.29 -15.24 32.88
N ALA A 100 -5.06 -15.71 32.86
CA ALA A 100 -4.01 -15.22 33.75
C ALA A 100 -3.67 -13.76 33.49
N THR A 101 -3.56 -13.35 32.23
CA THR A 101 -3.31 -11.98 31.82
C THR A 101 -4.44 -11.05 32.26
N LEU A 102 -5.69 -11.43 32.04
CA LEU A 102 -6.85 -10.65 32.46
C LEU A 102 -6.90 -10.50 34.00
N THR A 103 -6.55 -11.55 34.76
CA THR A 103 -6.49 -11.49 36.21
C THR A 103 -5.46 -10.46 36.69
N LEU A 104 -4.27 -10.44 36.10
CA LEU A 104 -3.23 -9.45 36.41
C LEU A 104 -3.68 -8.02 36.11
N ILE A 105 -4.29 -7.81 34.97
CA ILE A 105 -4.82 -6.51 34.52
C ILE A 105 -5.92 -6.02 35.47
N CYS A 106 -6.88 -6.88 35.80
CA CYS A 106 -8.00 -6.51 36.68
C CYS A 106 -7.57 -6.23 38.13
N ALA A 107 -6.46 -6.80 38.57
CA ALA A 107 -5.90 -6.54 39.92
C ALA A 107 -5.12 -5.22 40.00
N ASP A 108 -4.77 -4.61 38.86
CA ASP A 108 -3.97 -3.40 38.82
C ASP A 108 -4.78 -2.15 39.17
N LYS A 109 -4.19 -1.28 40.00
CA LYS A 109 -4.83 -0.06 40.52
C LYS A 109 -5.18 0.99 39.48
N TYR A 110 -4.53 0.97 38.29
CA TYR A 110 -4.74 1.93 37.22
C TYR A 110 -5.75 1.44 36.18
N THR A 111 -6.18 0.17 36.23
CA THR A 111 -7.15 -0.39 35.31
C THR A 111 -8.55 0.13 35.63
N LEU A 112 -9.05 1.04 34.77
CA LEU A 112 -10.40 1.56 34.87
C LEU A 112 -11.42 0.65 34.22
N MET A 113 -11.10 0.14 33.01
CA MET A 113 -11.91 -0.81 32.25
C MET A 113 -11.00 -1.77 31.51
N ALA A 114 -11.40 -3.04 31.44
CA ALA A 114 -10.73 -4.03 30.60
C ALA A 114 -11.74 -5.00 29.99
N TYR A 115 -11.60 -5.30 28.70
CA TYR A 115 -12.48 -6.23 27.97
C TYR A 115 -11.73 -6.95 26.84
N THR A 116 -12.26 -8.14 26.49
CA THR A 116 -11.73 -8.95 25.41
C THR A 116 -12.07 -8.35 24.05
N THR A 117 -11.10 -8.26 23.13
CA THR A 117 -11.32 -7.75 21.77
C THR A 117 -12.21 -8.67 20.94
N ILE A 118 -12.69 -8.16 19.80
CA ILE A 118 -13.65 -8.89 18.94
C ILE A 118 -13.10 -10.23 18.44
N SER A 119 -11.79 -10.32 18.21
CA SER A 119 -11.12 -11.57 17.80
C SER A 119 -11.11 -12.65 18.89
N GLY A 120 -11.26 -12.28 20.16
CA GLY A 120 -11.12 -13.17 21.29
C GLY A 120 -9.68 -13.46 21.72
N HIS A 121 -8.68 -12.89 21.03
CA HIS A 121 -7.25 -13.11 21.25
C HIS A 121 -6.51 -11.83 21.68
N GLY A 122 -7.22 -10.83 22.16
CA GLY A 122 -6.64 -9.58 22.67
C GLY A 122 -7.44 -9.02 23.83
N ILE A 123 -6.82 -8.11 24.60
CA ILE A 123 -7.42 -7.40 25.72
C ILE A 123 -7.23 -5.91 25.51
N ARG A 124 -8.29 -5.15 25.68
CA ARG A 124 -8.29 -3.71 25.63
C ARG A 124 -8.44 -3.13 27.01
N ILE A 125 -7.55 -2.21 27.40
CA ILE A 125 -7.49 -1.62 28.74
C ILE A 125 -7.66 -0.11 28.60
N ILE A 126 -8.54 0.48 29.39
CA ILE A 126 -8.70 1.93 29.52
C ILE A 126 -8.18 2.36 30.89
N CYS A 127 -7.36 3.40 30.89
CA CYS A 127 -6.79 4.00 32.11
C CYS A 127 -7.12 5.48 32.19
N ARG A 128 -7.22 6.00 33.42
CA ARG A 128 -7.32 7.44 33.64
C ARG A 128 -5.96 8.10 33.53
N ILE A 129 -5.96 9.29 32.95
CA ILE A 129 -4.83 10.22 32.91
C ILE A 129 -5.28 11.60 33.39
N ASP A 130 -4.35 12.52 33.57
CA ASP A 130 -4.68 13.88 33.94
C ASP A 130 -5.51 14.59 32.85
N ASP A 131 -6.26 15.60 33.28
CA ASP A 131 -7.06 16.41 32.37
C ASP A 131 -6.16 17.29 31.46
N LEU A 132 -6.38 17.22 30.16
CA LEU A 132 -5.62 17.94 29.15
C LEU A 132 -6.39 19.14 28.55
N ASN A 133 -7.61 19.40 28.99
CA ASN A 133 -8.50 20.41 28.40
C ASN A 133 -8.00 21.86 28.54
N GLY A 134 -7.20 22.19 29.56
CA GLY A 134 -6.63 23.53 29.76
C GLY A 134 -5.32 23.80 29.00
N ALA A 135 -4.78 22.84 28.28
CA ALA A 135 -3.49 22.96 27.61
C ALA A 135 -3.62 23.46 26.17
N GLU A 136 -2.67 24.25 25.69
CA GLU A 136 -2.54 24.60 24.28
C GLU A 136 -2.55 23.34 23.39
N LYS A 137 -3.32 23.38 22.27
CA LYS A 137 -3.55 22.19 21.41
C LYS A 137 -2.26 21.39 21.13
N GLY A 138 -1.19 22.02 20.72
CA GLY A 138 0.09 21.33 20.41
C GLY A 138 0.79 20.72 21.64
N LYS A 139 0.59 21.31 22.82
CA LYS A 139 1.11 20.84 24.10
C LYS A 139 0.32 19.64 24.63
N ALA A 140 -1.02 19.69 24.49
CA ALA A 140 -1.91 18.59 24.88
C ALA A 140 -1.60 17.30 24.13
N PHE A 141 -1.40 17.33 22.81
CA PHE A 141 -1.01 16.15 22.03
C PHE A 141 0.35 15.57 22.43
N ARG A 142 1.33 16.41 22.72
CA ARG A 142 2.65 15.97 23.20
C ARG A 142 2.54 15.32 24.58
N GLN A 143 1.73 15.88 25.46
CA GLN A 143 1.50 15.36 26.80
C GLN A 143 0.74 14.03 26.75
N TYR A 144 -0.33 13.94 25.94
CA TYR A 144 -1.03 12.69 25.68
C TYR A 144 -0.08 11.58 25.19
N ALA A 145 0.79 11.89 24.24
CA ALA A 145 1.77 10.93 23.74
C ALA A 145 2.74 10.41 24.81
N LYS A 146 3.08 11.23 25.83
CA LYS A 146 3.86 10.78 26.99
C LYS A 146 3.05 9.83 27.88
N TYR A 147 1.79 10.16 28.18
CA TYR A 147 0.89 9.27 28.93
C TYR A 147 0.71 7.94 28.22
N PHE A 148 0.39 7.99 26.90
CA PHE A 148 0.24 6.78 26.11
C PHE A 148 1.47 5.87 26.21
N ASN A 149 2.66 6.40 25.96
CA ASN A 149 3.88 5.60 26.01
C ASN A 149 4.10 5.00 27.40
N GLN A 150 4.02 5.79 28.49
CA GLN A 150 4.30 5.30 29.83
C GLN A 150 3.26 4.29 30.31
N VAL A 151 1.98 4.47 29.98
CA VAL A 151 0.91 3.52 30.32
C VAL A 151 1.09 2.21 29.55
N ASN A 152 1.41 2.28 28.24
CA ASN A 152 1.66 1.07 27.45
C ASN A 152 2.92 0.33 27.90
N ASP A 153 4.01 1.04 28.21
CA ASP A 153 5.24 0.44 28.78
C ASP A 153 4.94 -0.24 30.13
N TYR A 154 4.13 0.41 30.97
CA TYR A 154 3.73 -0.13 32.29
C TYR A 154 2.98 -1.46 32.13
N TYR A 155 1.92 -1.51 31.29
CA TYR A 155 1.15 -2.74 31.11
C TYR A 155 1.96 -3.80 30.36
N SER A 156 2.79 -3.43 29.40
CA SER A 156 3.71 -4.37 28.75
C SER A 156 4.67 -5.03 29.75
N CYS A 157 5.17 -4.26 30.72
CA CYS A 157 5.96 -4.81 31.83
C CYS A 157 5.13 -5.70 32.76
N LEU A 158 3.90 -5.32 33.09
CA LEU A 158 3.01 -6.06 33.95
C LEU A 158 2.68 -7.45 33.39
N VAL A 159 2.36 -7.52 32.12
CA VAL A 159 1.93 -8.78 31.46
C VAL A 159 3.07 -9.57 30.83
N GLY A 160 4.23 -8.95 30.61
CA GLY A 160 5.43 -9.58 30.07
C GLY A 160 5.46 -9.75 28.55
N PHE A 161 4.68 -8.95 27.79
CA PHE A 161 4.72 -8.85 26.34
C PHE A 161 4.29 -7.46 25.86
N GLU A 162 4.63 -7.08 24.63
CA GLU A 162 4.46 -5.72 24.11
C GLU A 162 2.99 -5.41 23.74
N SER A 163 2.57 -4.16 23.99
CA SER A 163 1.29 -3.60 23.52
C SER A 163 1.44 -2.99 22.14
N ASP A 164 0.30 -2.81 21.40
CA ASP A 164 0.30 -2.17 20.07
C ASP A 164 0.62 -0.67 20.15
N GLY A 165 1.87 -0.31 19.82
CA GLY A 165 2.34 1.07 19.78
C GLY A 165 1.68 1.96 18.71
N GLN A 166 0.92 1.39 17.75
CA GLN A 166 0.23 2.16 16.70
C GLN A 166 -0.97 2.94 17.25
N CYS A 167 -1.48 2.59 18.43
CA CYS A 167 -2.58 3.27 19.10
C CYS A 167 -2.25 4.66 19.67
N LYS A 168 -1.05 5.20 19.46
CA LYS A 168 -0.56 6.49 19.96
C LYS A 168 -1.34 7.71 19.46
N ASN A 169 -2.10 7.59 18.39
CA ASN A 169 -2.88 8.69 17.85
C ASN A 169 -4.13 8.95 18.71
N ALA A 170 -4.22 10.11 19.35
CA ALA A 170 -5.35 10.51 20.19
C ALA A 170 -6.72 10.50 19.48
N THR A 171 -6.75 10.67 18.14
CA THR A 171 -7.99 10.62 17.35
C THR A 171 -8.40 9.19 16.95
N ARG A 172 -7.65 8.17 17.38
CA ARG A 172 -7.96 6.78 17.06
C ARG A 172 -9.25 6.35 17.74
N ILE A 173 -10.09 5.66 16.95
CA ILE A 173 -11.37 5.12 17.41
C ILE A 173 -11.18 3.65 17.75
N SER A 174 -11.74 3.24 18.88
CA SER A 174 -11.69 1.89 19.42
C SER A 174 -13.03 1.18 19.20
N GLY A 175 -13.01 0.03 18.50
CA GLY A 175 -14.22 -0.77 18.28
C GLY A 175 -14.64 -1.53 19.53
N LEU A 176 -15.94 -1.62 19.76
CA LEU A 176 -16.51 -2.42 20.82
C LEU A 176 -16.59 -3.89 20.43
N ALA A 177 -16.58 -4.75 21.42
CA ALA A 177 -16.84 -6.19 21.29
C ALA A 177 -17.69 -6.65 22.48
N SER A 178 -18.55 -7.65 22.29
CA SER A 178 -19.33 -8.19 23.41
C SER A 178 -18.43 -8.99 24.33
N ASP A 179 -18.44 -8.59 25.59
CA ASP A 179 -17.77 -9.27 26.70
C ASP A 179 -18.66 -9.24 27.96
N PRO A 180 -19.36 -10.33 28.29
CA PRO A 180 -20.20 -10.42 29.52
C PRO A 180 -19.39 -10.22 30.81
N HIS A 181 -18.07 -10.40 30.75
CA HIS A 181 -17.15 -10.32 31.88
C HIS A 181 -16.30 -9.05 31.88
N VAL A 182 -16.71 -8.01 31.12
CA VAL A 182 -16.01 -6.72 31.10
C VAL A 182 -15.75 -6.23 32.52
N TYR A 183 -14.47 -5.93 32.79
CA TYR A 183 -14.06 -5.36 34.07
C TYR A 183 -14.26 -3.85 34.05
N TYR A 184 -14.81 -3.32 35.15
CA TYR A 184 -14.96 -1.88 35.34
C TYR A 184 -14.75 -1.50 36.81
N ASN A 185 -13.80 -0.61 37.06
CA ASN A 185 -13.48 -0.09 38.39
C ASN A 185 -13.55 1.45 38.38
N PRO A 186 -14.71 2.05 38.74
CA PRO A 186 -14.85 3.51 38.78
C PRO A 186 -13.92 4.20 39.80
N SER A 187 -13.32 3.45 40.72
CA SER A 187 -12.37 3.96 41.72
C SER A 187 -10.91 3.81 41.31
N ALA A 188 -10.63 3.39 40.03
CA ALA A 188 -9.26 3.25 39.55
C ALA A 188 -8.48 4.57 39.69
N ALA A 189 -7.23 4.48 40.12
CA ALA A 189 -6.33 5.62 40.24
C ALA A 189 -5.96 6.23 38.91
N SER A 190 -5.82 7.56 38.83
CA SER A 190 -5.24 8.19 37.66
C SER A 190 -3.76 7.86 37.52
N PHE A 191 -3.32 7.56 36.32
CA PHE A 191 -1.91 7.35 36.05
C PHE A 191 -1.20 8.70 36.01
N VAL A 192 -0.16 8.84 36.86
CA VAL A 192 0.63 10.08 36.99
C VAL A 192 1.89 9.93 36.15
N LEU A 193 2.17 10.91 35.27
CA LEU A 193 3.44 10.95 34.53
C LEU A 193 4.60 11.00 35.51
N GLN A 194 5.57 10.15 35.32
CA GLN A 194 6.79 10.15 36.10
C GLN A 194 7.98 10.56 35.23
N ASP A 195 8.93 11.29 35.85
CA ASP A 195 10.21 11.62 35.22
C ASP A 195 11.08 10.38 35.00
N SER A 196 10.73 9.27 35.63
CA SER A 196 11.32 7.93 35.46
C SER A 196 10.23 6.86 35.36
N PRO A 197 10.35 5.82 34.50
CA PRO A 197 9.32 4.77 34.38
C PRO A 197 9.20 3.91 35.64
N ILE A 198 7.94 3.64 36.01
CA ILE A 198 7.61 2.78 37.16
C ILE A 198 7.67 1.30 36.75
N ALA A 199 8.40 0.48 37.51
CA ALA A 199 8.11 -0.94 37.59
C ALA A 199 6.96 -1.16 38.61
N PRO A 200 5.98 -2.05 38.33
CA PRO A 200 4.91 -2.36 39.28
C PRO A 200 5.49 -2.96 40.56
N GLN A 201 5.12 -2.37 41.70
CA GLN A 201 5.44 -2.99 43.00
C GLN A 201 4.47 -4.15 43.25
N PRO A 202 4.96 -5.34 43.65
CA PRO A 202 4.09 -6.41 44.10
C PRO A 202 3.44 -6.00 45.43
N GLN A 203 2.13 -6.20 45.56
CA GLN A 203 1.48 -6.12 46.88
C GLN A 203 2.01 -7.25 47.79
N ASP A 204 2.35 -6.89 49.01
CA ASP A 204 2.85 -7.79 50.05
C ASP A 204 1.92 -8.99 50.29
N GLY A 205 2.47 -10.17 50.15
CA GLY A 205 1.78 -11.42 50.47
C GLY A 205 2.60 -12.65 50.08
N ALA A 206 3.60 -12.96 50.90
CA ALA A 206 4.26 -14.25 51.13
C ALA A 206 5.09 -14.89 49.99
N SER A 207 6.33 -15.13 50.38
CA SER A 207 7.21 -16.26 50.08
C SER A 207 8.41 -16.03 49.18
N GLU A 208 9.54 -16.10 49.86
CA GLU A 208 10.88 -16.54 49.43
C GLU A 208 11.47 -16.13 48.09
N ALA A 209 12.57 -15.41 48.20
CA ALA A 209 13.44 -14.93 47.14
C ALA A 209 13.98 -16.07 46.25
N VAL A 210 13.54 -16.09 45.01
CA VAL A 210 14.24 -16.80 43.91
C VAL A 210 15.20 -15.79 43.26
N PRO A 211 16.50 -16.06 43.11
CA PRO A 211 17.47 -15.14 42.54
C PRO A 211 17.16 -14.89 41.03
N THR A 212 16.97 -13.63 40.70
CA THR A 212 16.53 -13.14 39.38
C THR A 212 17.54 -13.46 38.28
N LYS A 213 17.12 -14.10 37.23
CA LYS A 213 17.87 -14.37 35.97
C LYS A 213 18.46 -13.10 35.31
N ARG A 214 18.05 -11.91 35.70
CA ARG A 214 18.51 -10.61 35.15
C ARG A 214 19.97 -10.29 35.48
N ASN A 215 20.45 -10.60 36.66
CA ASN A 215 21.85 -10.33 37.06
C ASN A 215 22.87 -11.14 36.26
N LYS A 216 22.58 -12.39 35.94
CA LYS A 216 23.53 -13.28 35.25
C LYS A 216 23.85 -12.85 33.78
N ARG A 217 22.95 -12.18 33.10
CA ARG A 217 23.23 -11.69 31.70
C ARG A 217 24.12 -10.44 31.79
N LEU A 218 23.78 -9.48 32.63
CA LEU A 218 24.56 -8.26 32.81
C LEU A 218 26.00 -8.57 33.26
N GLU A 219 26.17 -9.44 34.24
CA GLU A 219 27.49 -9.89 34.70
C GLU A 219 28.34 -10.51 33.59
N LYS A 220 27.71 -11.30 32.69
CA LYS A 220 28.42 -11.88 31.55
C LYS A 220 28.82 -10.82 30.52
N VAL A 221 27.93 -9.83 30.26
CA VAL A 221 28.23 -8.71 29.35
C VAL A 221 29.34 -7.86 29.89
N VAL A 222 29.29 -7.52 31.19
CA VAL A 222 30.32 -6.72 31.89
C VAL A 222 31.69 -7.42 31.80
N LYS A 223 31.77 -8.72 32.17
CA LYS A 223 33.03 -9.48 32.04
C LYS A 223 33.57 -9.55 30.62
N ALA A 224 32.68 -9.62 29.59
CA ALA A 224 33.10 -9.59 28.21
C ALA A 224 33.64 -8.20 27.81
N ALA A 225 32.99 -7.14 28.27
CA ALA A 225 33.41 -5.76 28.02
C ALA A 225 34.74 -5.44 28.73
N GLU A 226 34.91 -5.88 29.99
CA GLU A 226 36.16 -5.74 30.77
C GLU A 226 37.35 -6.37 30.04
N ARG A 227 37.19 -7.61 29.54
CA ARG A 227 38.24 -8.29 28.76
C ARG A 227 38.63 -7.52 27.48
N LEU A 228 37.67 -6.97 26.77
CA LEU A 228 37.96 -6.17 25.60
C LEU A 228 38.75 -4.90 25.93
N LEU A 229 38.41 -4.26 27.06
CA LEU A 229 39.14 -3.08 27.56
C LEU A 229 40.55 -3.45 27.99
N GLU A 230 40.75 -4.60 28.66
CA GLU A 230 42.06 -5.15 29.01
C GLU A 230 42.91 -5.45 27.75
N GLU A 231 42.32 -6.07 26.72
CA GLU A 231 42.97 -6.35 25.42
C GLU A 231 43.36 -5.05 24.70
N GLU A 232 42.56 -3.97 24.84
CA GLU A 232 42.85 -2.65 24.30
C GLU A 232 43.82 -1.82 25.18
N GLY A 233 44.23 -2.35 26.34
CA GLY A 233 45.14 -1.68 27.28
C GLY A 233 44.49 -0.53 28.07
N VAL A 234 43.15 -0.51 28.13
CA VAL A 234 42.37 0.53 28.85
C VAL A 234 41.99 -0.01 30.23
N SER A 235 42.52 0.56 31.27
CA SER A 235 42.25 0.18 32.66
C SER A 235 41.66 1.33 33.47
N TYR A 236 40.86 1.03 34.49
CA TYR A 236 40.30 2.02 35.41
C TYR A 236 41.39 2.46 36.43
N CYS A 237 42.10 3.52 36.12
CA CYS A 237 43.18 4.04 36.94
C CYS A 237 43.17 5.61 36.99
N GLU A 238 43.93 6.20 37.91
CA GLU A 238 44.02 7.65 38.09
C GLU A 238 44.33 8.35 36.77
N HIS A 239 43.58 9.40 36.45
CA HIS A 239 43.57 10.20 35.22
C HIS A 239 42.94 9.52 33.96
N HIS A 240 42.52 8.26 34.02
CA HIS A 240 41.86 7.55 32.94
C HIS A 240 40.43 7.09 33.22
N HIS A 241 39.83 7.48 34.35
CA HIS A 241 38.49 7.09 34.76
C HIS A 241 37.43 7.43 33.71
N ASN A 242 37.48 8.60 33.14
CA ASN A 242 36.49 9.06 32.13
C ASN A 242 36.56 8.24 30.85
N GLU A 243 37.76 7.94 30.36
CA GLU A 243 37.96 7.12 29.17
C GLU A 243 37.44 5.69 29.38
N TYR A 244 37.75 5.09 30.52
CA TYR A 244 37.28 3.73 30.84
C TYR A 244 35.75 3.67 30.94
N VAL A 245 35.11 4.58 31.69
CA VAL A 245 33.65 4.64 31.84
C VAL A 245 32.94 4.89 30.52
N MET A 246 33.48 5.77 29.69
CA MET A 246 32.92 6.05 28.38
C MET A 246 33.02 4.83 27.45
N ARG A 247 34.19 4.18 27.38
CA ARG A 247 34.38 2.96 26.58
C ARG A 247 33.52 1.81 27.06
N MET A 248 33.42 1.61 28.38
CA MET A 248 32.51 0.63 28.98
C MET A 248 31.06 0.93 28.58
N GLY A 249 30.63 2.20 28.60
CA GLY A 249 29.30 2.62 28.18
C GLY A 249 28.99 2.28 26.72
N TYR A 250 29.94 2.50 25.81
CA TYR A 250 29.80 2.09 24.41
C TYR A 250 29.71 0.58 24.25
N LEU A 251 30.51 -0.20 24.94
CA LEU A 251 30.46 -1.65 24.91
C LEU A 251 29.14 -2.19 25.46
N LEU A 252 28.66 -1.66 26.59
CA LEU A 252 27.35 -2.02 27.14
C LEU A 252 26.20 -1.72 26.13
N ASN A 253 26.25 -0.57 25.44
CA ASN A 253 25.34 -0.23 24.37
C ASN A 253 25.42 -1.26 23.21
N GLN A 254 26.62 -1.54 22.73
CA GLN A 254 26.84 -2.52 21.64
C GLN A 254 26.40 -3.94 22.01
N TYR A 255 26.48 -4.35 23.27
CA TYR A 255 25.96 -5.63 23.75
C TYR A 255 24.44 -5.62 24.03
N GLY A 256 23.74 -4.52 23.76
CA GLY A 256 22.29 -4.41 23.91
C GLY A 256 21.82 -4.40 25.37
N VAL A 257 22.63 -3.90 26.29
CA VAL A 257 22.20 -3.65 27.67
C VAL A 257 21.31 -2.40 27.66
N ALA A 258 20.15 -2.47 28.30
CA ALA A 258 19.28 -1.31 28.41
C ALA A 258 19.99 -0.13 29.12
N ARG A 259 19.89 1.09 28.55
CA ARG A 259 20.56 2.31 29.05
C ARG A 259 20.44 2.50 30.54
N LYS A 260 19.24 2.26 31.13
CA LYS A 260 18.97 2.39 32.54
C LYS A 260 19.72 1.37 33.39
N THR A 261 19.79 0.14 32.89
CA THR A 261 20.52 -0.95 33.54
C THR A 261 22.02 -0.68 33.52
N ALA A 262 22.55 -0.16 32.42
CA ALA A 262 23.94 0.24 32.28
C ALA A 262 24.30 1.42 33.22
N ALA A 263 23.44 2.44 33.28
CA ALA A 263 23.64 3.60 34.12
C ALA A 263 23.58 3.24 35.65
N ALA A 264 22.60 2.39 36.01
CA ALA A 264 22.50 1.92 37.41
C ALA A 264 23.71 1.06 37.81
N TRP A 265 24.13 0.16 36.93
CA TRP A 265 25.34 -0.65 37.18
C TRP A 265 26.59 0.21 37.29
N ALA A 266 26.78 1.19 36.41
CA ALA A 266 27.94 2.07 36.42
C ALA A 266 27.98 2.94 37.69
N ALA A 267 26.83 3.45 38.16
CA ALA A 267 26.75 4.22 39.40
C ALA A 267 27.11 3.38 40.62
N GLU A 268 26.84 2.08 40.63
CA GLU A 268 27.21 1.15 41.72
C GLU A 268 28.69 0.77 41.64
N HIS A 269 29.26 0.62 40.43
CA HIS A 269 30.62 0.07 40.25
C HIS A 269 31.73 1.11 40.16
N PHE A 270 31.38 2.39 39.93
CA PHE A 270 32.32 3.51 39.85
C PHE A 270 31.97 4.62 40.88
N PRO A 271 31.98 4.31 42.19
CA PRO A 271 31.59 5.28 43.23
C PRO A 271 32.57 6.45 43.34
N ASP A 272 33.82 6.26 42.92
CA ASP A 272 34.92 7.25 43.01
C ASP A 272 35.04 8.08 41.72
N TYR A 273 34.09 7.93 40.77
CA TYR A 273 34.09 8.70 39.54
C TYR A 273 33.74 10.18 39.81
N ASP A 274 34.66 11.08 39.47
CA ASP A 274 34.49 12.52 39.69
C ASP A 274 33.62 13.11 38.56
N GLY A 275 32.29 13.05 38.74
CA GLY A 275 31.30 13.54 37.80
C GLY A 275 29.99 12.72 37.76
N ASP A 276 29.07 13.08 36.84
CA ASP A 276 27.83 12.35 36.66
C ASP A 276 28.04 11.13 35.73
N VAL A 277 28.31 9.97 36.35
CA VAL A 277 28.52 8.71 35.61
C VAL A 277 27.30 8.31 34.76
N ALA A 278 26.09 8.63 35.24
CA ALA A 278 24.86 8.32 34.50
C ALA A 278 24.71 9.19 33.25
N ALA A 279 25.17 10.43 33.28
CA ALA A 279 25.21 11.32 32.12
C ALA A 279 26.23 10.82 31.09
N VAL A 280 27.41 10.37 31.52
CA VAL A 280 28.44 9.79 30.62
C VAL A 280 27.90 8.54 29.93
N ILE A 281 27.36 7.58 30.68
CA ILE A 281 26.70 6.39 30.10
C ILE A 281 25.57 6.82 29.17
N GLY A 282 24.77 7.82 29.56
CA GLY A 282 23.69 8.37 28.73
C GLY A 282 24.14 8.86 27.36
N SER A 283 25.32 9.51 27.32
CA SER A 283 25.92 10.00 26.06
C SER A 283 26.37 8.86 25.12
N CYS A 284 26.87 7.75 25.70
CA CYS A 284 27.27 6.57 24.94
C CYS A 284 26.10 5.87 24.23
N TYR A 285 24.87 6.08 24.73
CA TYR A 285 23.64 5.56 24.14
C TYR A 285 22.97 6.52 23.13
N ALA A 286 23.57 7.66 22.83
CA ALA A 286 23.09 8.59 21.81
C ALA A 286 23.17 7.97 20.39
N ASN A 287 24.12 7.09 20.17
CA ASN A 287 24.24 6.32 18.90
C ASN A 287 23.35 5.07 18.97
N THR A 288 22.09 5.25 18.60
CA THR A 288 21.08 4.16 18.58
C THR A 288 21.37 3.11 17.51
N GLY A 289 22.14 3.42 16.46
CA GLY A 289 22.53 2.49 15.40
C GLY A 289 23.48 1.39 15.86
N GLU A 290 24.17 1.60 16.99
CA GLU A 290 25.09 0.61 17.54
C GLU A 290 24.48 -0.23 18.68
N HIS A 291 23.22 -0.04 19.03
CA HIS A 291 22.59 -0.80 20.11
C HIS A 291 22.38 -2.26 19.74
N GLY A 292 23.03 -3.15 20.50
CA GLY A 292 22.85 -4.61 20.36
C GLY A 292 23.58 -5.24 19.15
N ILE A 293 24.54 -4.54 18.52
CA ILE A 293 25.33 -5.08 17.41
C ILE A 293 26.31 -6.20 17.83
N ARG A 294 26.68 -6.26 19.13
CA ARG A 294 27.53 -7.31 19.70
C ARG A 294 26.72 -8.34 20.46
N SER A 295 27.11 -9.61 20.35
CA SER A 295 26.55 -10.71 21.17
C SER A 295 27.60 -11.33 22.04
N LEU A 296 27.18 -11.85 23.24
CA LEU A 296 28.04 -12.65 24.10
C LEU A 296 28.38 -13.95 23.37
N VAL A 297 29.64 -14.12 23.01
CA VAL A 297 30.15 -15.40 22.56
C VAL A 297 30.19 -16.34 23.76
N ARG A 298 29.45 -17.45 23.75
CA ARG A 298 29.65 -18.55 24.71
C ARG A 298 30.93 -19.25 24.32
N ARG A 299 32.04 -18.97 25.03
CA ARG A 299 33.17 -19.90 25.03
C ARG A 299 32.80 -21.06 25.95
N GLY A 300 32.27 -22.13 25.40
CA GLY A 300 32.43 -23.48 25.93
C GLY A 300 33.77 -23.99 25.41
N GLU A 301 34.39 -24.96 26.09
CA GLU A 301 35.69 -25.55 25.77
C GLU A 301 35.74 -26.34 24.48
N ASP A 302 34.66 -26.35 23.68
CA ASP A 302 34.63 -26.72 22.27
C ASP A 302 34.24 -25.45 21.47
N ASP A 303 35.19 -24.93 20.67
CA ASP A 303 35.03 -23.76 19.79
C ASP A 303 34.03 -24.06 18.67
N GLU A 304 32.71 -24.03 18.98
CA GLU A 304 31.67 -23.96 17.94
C GLU A 304 31.72 -22.57 17.30
N LYS A 305 32.58 -22.42 16.27
CA LYS A 305 32.64 -21.19 15.47
C LYS A 305 31.35 -21.07 14.66
N PHE A 306 30.70 -19.89 14.74
CA PHE A 306 29.67 -19.56 13.78
C PHE A 306 30.24 -19.58 12.37
N ALA A 307 29.46 -20.08 11.42
CA ALA A 307 29.79 -20.08 10.02
C ALA A 307 30.10 -18.64 9.55
N THR A 308 31.19 -18.49 8.84
CA THR A 308 31.55 -17.24 8.18
C THR A 308 30.61 -16.97 7.00
N VAL A 309 30.62 -15.75 6.46
CA VAL A 309 29.87 -15.44 5.24
C VAL A 309 30.25 -16.39 4.11
N ALA A 310 31.54 -16.70 3.95
CA ALA A 310 32.02 -17.63 2.93
C ALA A 310 31.50 -19.08 3.12
N ASP A 311 31.41 -19.52 4.39
CA ASP A 311 30.85 -20.85 4.69
C ASP A 311 29.34 -20.90 4.35
N ILE A 312 28.61 -19.81 4.62
CA ILE A 312 27.19 -19.70 4.30
C ILE A 312 26.99 -19.68 2.77
N GLU A 313 27.75 -18.89 2.04
CA GLU A 313 27.71 -18.81 0.57
C GLU A 313 28.02 -20.17 -0.08
N GLN A 314 29.06 -20.83 0.39
CA GLN A 314 29.42 -22.17 -0.09
C GLN A 314 28.28 -23.16 0.16
N PHE A 315 27.80 -23.24 1.40
CA PHE A 315 26.69 -24.14 1.75
C PHE A 315 25.43 -23.84 0.92
N LEU A 316 25.05 -22.59 0.76
CA LEU A 316 23.88 -22.21 -0.03
C LEU A 316 24.04 -22.62 -1.49
N SER A 317 25.21 -22.44 -2.07
CA SER A 317 25.50 -22.83 -3.47
C SER A 317 25.41 -24.34 -3.73
N GLU A 318 25.71 -25.15 -2.70
CA GLU A 318 25.57 -26.61 -2.75
C GLU A 318 24.11 -27.08 -2.63
N GLN A 319 23.25 -26.30 -1.90
CA GLN A 319 21.88 -26.68 -1.64
C GLN A 319 20.89 -26.17 -2.70
N ALA A 320 21.15 -25.02 -3.31
CA ALA A 320 20.21 -24.39 -4.22
C ALA A 320 20.89 -23.34 -5.12
N LYS A 321 20.19 -22.98 -6.21
CA LYS A 321 20.47 -21.77 -6.98
C LYS A 321 19.46 -20.69 -6.60
N PHE A 322 19.94 -19.46 -6.44
CA PHE A 322 19.12 -18.31 -6.07
C PHE A 322 19.17 -17.25 -7.17
N ARG A 323 18.09 -16.49 -7.28
CA ARG A 323 18.05 -15.28 -8.10
C ARG A 323 17.04 -14.28 -7.52
N LYS A 324 17.29 -13.00 -7.70
CA LYS A 324 16.36 -11.93 -7.30
C LYS A 324 15.65 -11.42 -8.53
N ASN A 325 14.34 -11.63 -8.57
CA ASN A 325 13.50 -11.14 -9.65
C ASN A 325 13.36 -9.62 -9.55
N THR A 326 13.86 -8.90 -10.55
CA THR A 326 13.90 -7.42 -10.54
C THR A 326 12.53 -6.78 -10.76
N VAL A 327 11.56 -7.53 -11.28
CA VAL A 327 10.19 -7.06 -11.53
C VAL A 327 9.36 -7.13 -10.25
N SER A 328 9.27 -8.33 -9.65
CA SER A 328 8.49 -8.52 -8.41
C SER A 328 9.25 -8.11 -7.15
N GLY A 329 10.57 -7.91 -7.23
CA GLY A 329 11.45 -7.68 -6.07
C GLY A 329 11.63 -8.91 -5.18
N LYS A 330 11.08 -10.07 -5.56
CA LYS A 330 11.11 -11.30 -4.78
C LYS A 330 12.32 -12.15 -5.12
N PHE A 331 12.79 -12.90 -4.11
CA PHE A 331 13.81 -13.94 -4.33
C PHE A 331 13.16 -15.22 -4.84
N GLU A 332 13.83 -15.87 -5.76
CA GLU A 332 13.44 -17.17 -6.31
C GLU A 332 14.54 -18.20 -6.03
N VAL A 333 14.16 -19.44 -5.74
CA VAL A 333 15.04 -20.54 -5.38
C VAL A 333 14.78 -21.76 -6.25
N LEU A 334 15.84 -22.40 -6.72
CA LEU A 334 15.82 -23.71 -7.34
C LEU A 334 16.61 -24.67 -6.44
N MET A 335 15.90 -25.49 -5.67
CA MET A 335 16.51 -26.47 -4.77
C MET A 335 17.16 -27.61 -5.57
N ALA A 336 18.36 -28.03 -5.16
CA ALA A 336 19.09 -29.06 -5.84
C ALA A 336 18.39 -30.45 -5.80
N ASP A 337 17.55 -30.68 -4.79
CA ASP A 337 16.86 -31.94 -4.53
C ASP A 337 15.38 -31.96 -4.95
N CYS A 338 14.82 -30.85 -5.43
CA CYS A 338 13.37 -30.69 -5.58
C CYS A 338 12.91 -29.96 -6.84
N GLY A 339 13.38 -30.32 -8.02
CA GLY A 339 12.74 -29.87 -9.24
C GLY A 339 13.60 -29.14 -10.27
N GLU A 340 13.00 -28.87 -11.42
CA GLU A 340 13.63 -28.20 -12.57
C GLU A 340 13.26 -26.71 -12.68
N GLU A 341 12.35 -26.22 -11.81
CA GLU A 341 11.80 -24.87 -11.89
C GLU A 341 12.10 -24.04 -10.63
N TYR A 342 12.29 -22.74 -10.83
CA TYR A 342 12.44 -21.79 -9.75
C TYR A 342 11.10 -21.53 -9.07
N ALA A 343 11.07 -21.63 -7.73
CA ALA A 343 9.94 -21.26 -6.88
C ALA A 343 10.23 -19.97 -6.13
N GLU A 344 9.19 -19.27 -5.67
CA GLU A 344 9.36 -18.13 -4.79
C GLU A 344 10.00 -18.56 -3.46
N LEU A 345 11.05 -17.86 -3.03
CA LEU A 345 11.73 -18.09 -1.77
C LEU A 345 10.84 -17.63 -0.60
N THR A 346 10.29 -18.60 0.12
CA THR A 346 9.44 -18.35 1.30
C THR A 346 10.25 -18.57 2.59
N ASP A 347 9.70 -18.10 3.73
CA ASP A 347 10.27 -18.37 5.05
C ASP A 347 10.51 -19.86 5.30
N ARG A 348 9.67 -20.73 4.74
CA ARG A 348 9.84 -22.19 4.84
C ARG A 348 11.17 -22.65 4.21
N TYR A 349 11.51 -22.13 3.04
CA TYR A 349 12.79 -22.46 2.39
C TYR A 349 13.97 -21.95 3.21
N VAL A 350 13.93 -20.72 3.66
CA VAL A 350 14.99 -20.12 4.50
C VAL A 350 15.18 -20.91 5.80
N ASN A 351 14.09 -21.28 6.47
CA ASN A 351 14.13 -22.08 7.69
C ASN A 351 14.65 -23.52 7.42
N THR A 352 14.34 -24.07 6.26
CA THR A 352 14.85 -25.40 5.84
C THR A 352 16.36 -25.35 5.63
N LEU A 353 16.86 -24.35 4.92
CA LEU A 353 18.29 -24.14 4.69
C LEU A 353 19.03 -23.92 6.00
N TRP A 354 18.50 -23.07 6.89
CA TRP A 354 19.02 -22.88 8.24
C TRP A 354 19.09 -24.18 9.04
N SER A 355 18.02 -24.98 9.01
CA SER A 355 17.98 -26.27 9.71
C SER A 355 19.00 -27.27 9.15
N ARG A 356 19.13 -27.36 7.82
CA ARG A 356 20.13 -28.23 7.16
C ARG A 356 21.54 -27.81 7.52
N MET A 357 21.84 -26.50 7.49
CA MET A 357 23.14 -25.95 7.82
C MET A 357 23.56 -26.28 9.26
N ASN A 358 22.66 -26.05 10.23
CA ASN A 358 22.94 -26.38 11.63
C ASN A 358 23.08 -27.90 11.88
N LYS A 359 22.28 -28.74 11.17
CA LYS A 359 22.42 -30.20 11.24
C LYS A 359 23.75 -30.72 10.63
N ALA A 360 24.31 -29.98 9.68
CA ALA A 360 25.63 -30.26 9.12
C ALA A 360 26.80 -29.79 10.03
N GLY A 361 26.48 -29.28 11.23
CA GLY A 361 27.49 -28.81 12.20
C GLY A 361 27.96 -27.36 11.94
N MET A 362 27.38 -26.67 10.96
CA MET A 362 27.67 -25.25 10.68
C MET A 362 26.65 -24.35 11.36
N LEU A 363 27.01 -23.80 12.50
CA LEU A 363 26.13 -22.91 13.27
C LEU A 363 25.94 -21.60 12.50
N ALA A 364 24.70 -21.32 12.10
CA ALA A 364 24.32 -20.08 11.44
C ALA A 364 23.04 -19.49 12.05
N ARG A 365 22.86 -18.18 11.93
CA ARG A 365 21.61 -17.50 12.28
C ARG A 365 20.78 -17.31 11.00
N ILE A 366 19.47 -17.34 11.14
CA ILE A 366 18.55 -17.05 10.03
C ILE A 366 18.81 -15.66 9.44
N ALA A 367 19.15 -14.68 10.31
CA ALA A 367 19.46 -13.32 9.89
C ALA A 367 20.70 -13.25 9.00
N ASP A 368 21.74 -14.04 9.29
CA ASP A 368 22.98 -14.08 8.50
C ASP A 368 22.71 -14.68 7.10
N ILE A 369 21.92 -15.76 7.04
CA ILE A 369 21.47 -16.36 5.76
C ILE A 369 20.67 -15.35 4.95
N ARG A 370 19.72 -14.62 5.57
CA ARG A 370 18.94 -13.58 4.88
C ARG A 370 19.83 -12.45 4.38
N SER A 371 20.83 -12.03 5.15
CA SER A 371 21.76 -10.97 4.74
C SER A 371 22.62 -11.40 3.54
N VAL A 372 23.06 -12.64 3.51
CA VAL A 372 23.78 -13.20 2.35
C VAL A 372 22.87 -13.26 1.13
N LEU A 373 21.65 -13.74 1.28
CA LEU A 373 20.69 -13.82 0.17
C LEU A 373 20.31 -12.43 -0.38
N ASP A 374 20.31 -11.38 0.45
CA ASP A 374 20.02 -9.99 0.03
C ASP A 374 21.29 -9.19 -0.33
N SER A 375 22.38 -9.89 -0.62
CA SER A 375 23.64 -9.30 -1.07
C SER A 375 23.91 -9.58 -2.57
N GLU A 376 25.09 -9.22 -3.04
CA GLU A 376 25.58 -9.54 -4.39
C GLU A 376 25.72 -11.04 -4.66
N TYR A 377 25.64 -11.89 -3.63
CA TYR A 377 25.60 -13.35 -3.76
C TYR A 377 24.45 -13.82 -4.65
N THR A 378 23.30 -13.16 -4.57
CA THR A 378 22.11 -13.51 -5.35
C THR A 378 22.06 -12.67 -6.64
N PRO A 379 22.23 -13.27 -7.83
CA PRO A 379 22.21 -12.57 -9.10
C PRO A 379 20.82 -11.98 -9.37
N LEU A 380 20.82 -10.80 -10.01
CA LEU A 380 19.59 -10.17 -10.47
C LEU A 380 19.07 -10.89 -11.73
N PHE A 381 17.77 -11.06 -11.80
CA PHE A 381 17.09 -11.74 -12.89
C PHE A 381 15.89 -10.94 -13.38
N ASN A 382 15.92 -10.53 -14.65
CA ASN A 382 14.76 -9.96 -15.31
C ASN A 382 14.08 -11.02 -16.18
N PRO A 383 12.87 -11.48 -15.86
CA PRO A 383 12.19 -12.55 -16.58
C PRO A 383 11.88 -12.19 -18.04
N PHE A 384 11.63 -10.93 -18.33
CA PHE A 384 11.31 -10.47 -19.68
C PHE A 384 12.55 -10.46 -20.57
N VAL A 385 13.65 -9.94 -20.05
CA VAL A 385 14.95 -9.97 -20.76
C VAL A 385 15.37 -11.40 -21.02
N ALA A 386 15.32 -12.26 -20.01
CA ALA A 386 15.71 -13.66 -20.13
C ALA A 386 14.84 -14.42 -21.16
N TYR A 387 13.54 -14.15 -21.16
CA TYR A 387 12.63 -14.76 -22.16
C TYR A 387 12.97 -14.29 -23.58
N LEU A 388 13.08 -12.99 -23.79
CA LEU A 388 13.28 -12.39 -25.12
C LEU A 388 14.66 -12.72 -25.72
N GLU A 389 15.71 -12.75 -24.89
CA GLU A 389 17.06 -13.12 -25.32
C GLU A 389 17.21 -14.63 -25.56
N GLY A 390 16.38 -15.45 -24.93
CA GLY A 390 16.33 -16.90 -25.16
C GLY A 390 15.61 -17.31 -26.45
N LEU A 391 14.92 -16.38 -27.13
CA LEU A 391 14.17 -16.69 -28.35
C LEU A 391 15.09 -16.87 -29.59
N PRO A 392 14.67 -17.69 -30.54
CA PRO A 392 15.35 -17.75 -31.85
C PRO A 392 15.20 -16.40 -32.58
N ALA A 393 16.21 -16.04 -33.36
CA ALA A 393 16.16 -14.82 -34.14
C ALA A 393 15.00 -14.88 -35.16
N TRP A 394 14.28 -13.73 -35.31
CA TRP A 394 13.25 -13.60 -36.34
C TRP A 394 13.87 -13.68 -37.74
N ASP A 395 13.18 -14.36 -38.67
CA ASP A 395 13.66 -14.63 -40.01
C ASP A 395 13.62 -13.40 -40.95
N GLY A 396 12.99 -12.28 -40.49
CA GLY A 396 12.85 -11.02 -41.24
C GLY A 396 11.81 -11.08 -42.38
N THR A 397 11.13 -12.18 -42.59
CA THR A 397 10.21 -12.39 -43.72
C THR A 397 8.79 -12.73 -43.31
N THR A 398 8.61 -13.59 -42.33
CA THR A 398 7.30 -13.95 -41.78
C THR A 398 6.74 -12.82 -40.91
N ASP A 399 5.40 -12.72 -40.84
CA ASP A 399 4.73 -11.74 -39.95
C ASP A 399 3.81 -12.44 -38.94
N PRO A 400 4.38 -13.06 -37.90
CA PRO A 400 3.62 -13.71 -36.81
C PRO A 400 2.68 -12.73 -36.07
N ILE A 401 3.07 -11.46 -35.93
CA ILE A 401 2.22 -10.43 -35.28
C ILE A 401 0.97 -10.17 -36.13
N ALA A 402 1.11 -10.04 -37.43
CA ALA A 402 -0.05 -9.87 -38.32
C ALA A 402 -0.96 -11.11 -38.33
N ARG A 403 -0.37 -12.32 -38.23
CA ARG A 403 -1.13 -13.56 -38.11
C ARG A 403 -1.92 -13.64 -36.82
N LEU A 404 -1.32 -13.22 -35.70
CA LEU A 404 -2.02 -13.13 -34.43
C LEU A 404 -3.16 -12.11 -34.48
N ALA A 405 -2.94 -10.94 -35.07
CA ALA A 405 -3.97 -9.92 -35.26
C ALA A 405 -5.12 -10.41 -36.16
N ALA A 406 -4.84 -11.22 -37.16
CA ALA A 406 -5.86 -11.76 -38.06
C ALA A 406 -6.88 -12.68 -37.38
N GLY A 407 -6.52 -13.29 -36.24
CA GLY A 407 -7.44 -14.08 -35.43
C GLY A 407 -8.45 -13.26 -34.62
N VAL A 408 -8.36 -11.94 -34.65
CA VAL A 408 -9.35 -11.01 -34.07
C VAL A 408 -10.10 -10.32 -35.22
N HIS A 409 -11.36 -10.63 -35.37
CA HIS A 409 -12.20 -10.10 -36.47
C HIS A 409 -12.90 -8.83 -35.96
N VAL A 410 -12.44 -7.68 -36.45
CA VAL A 410 -13.03 -6.38 -36.09
C VAL A 410 -14.06 -5.96 -37.15
N LYS A 411 -15.10 -5.25 -36.73
CA LYS A 411 -16.12 -4.69 -37.62
C LYS A 411 -15.60 -3.48 -38.38
N ASP A 412 -14.59 -2.82 -37.82
CA ASP A 412 -13.95 -1.66 -38.40
C ASP A 412 -12.90 -2.05 -39.49
N ASP A 413 -11.92 -1.18 -39.72
CA ASP A 413 -10.81 -1.47 -40.63
C ASP A 413 -9.82 -2.48 -40.02
N GLN A 414 -9.86 -3.73 -40.52
CA GLN A 414 -8.96 -4.81 -40.08
C GLN A 414 -7.46 -4.47 -40.32
N LYS A 415 -7.15 -3.68 -41.34
CA LYS A 415 -5.76 -3.24 -41.57
C LYS A 415 -5.32 -2.23 -40.55
N LEU A 416 -6.19 -1.30 -40.19
CA LEU A 416 -5.92 -0.32 -39.12
C LEU A 416 -5.69 -1.03 -37.78
N PHE A 417 -6.54 -2.01 -37.47
CA PHE A 417 -6.33 -2.85 -36.26
C PHE A 417 -4.94 -3.50 -36.26
N GLY A 418 -4.56 -4.15 -37.38
CA GLY A 418 -3.26 -4.80 -37.48
C GLY A 418 -2.08 -3.83 -37.27
N ILE A 419 -2.16 -2.61 -37.81
CA ILE A 419 -1.14 -1.56 -37.64
C ILE A 419 -1.07 -1.11 -36.19
N TYR A 420 -2.20 -0.78 -35.57
CA TYR A 420 -2.25 -0.28 -34.20
C TYR A 420 -1.85 -1.37 -33.19
N PHE A 421 -2.30 -2.61 -33.38
CA PHE A 421 -1.90 -3.75 -32.57
C PHE A 421 -0.38 -4.00 -32.63
N LYS A 422 0.21 -3.97 -33.84
CA LYS A 422 1.66 -4.13 -34.01
C LYS A 422 2.43 -3.05 -33.25
N LYS A 423 2.04 -1.76 -33.39
CA LYS A 423 2.66 -0.66 -32.64
C LYS A 423 2.52 -0.86 -31.14
N TRP A 424 1.31 -1.14 -30.67
CA TRP A 424 1.01 -1.36 -29.25
C TRP A 424 1.80 -2.53 -28.66
N LEU A 425 1.93 -3.65 -29.41
CA LEU A 425 2.67 -4.82 -28.93
C LEU A 425 4.19 -4.55 -28.87
N VAL A 426 4.74 -3.86 -29.87
CA VAL A 426 6.17 -3.48 -29.84
C VAL A 426 6.43 -2.45 -28.74
N ALA A 427 5.53 -1.51 -28.50
CA ALA A 427 5.60 -0.59 -27.35
C ALA A 427 5.56 -1.33 -26.01
N THR A 428 4.73 -2.39 -25.92
CA THR A 428 4.69 -3.27 -24.74
C THR A 428 6.03 -3.96 -24.52
N ILE A 429 6.63 -4.52 -25.56
CA ILE A 429 7.96 -5.14 -25.47
C ILE A 429 9.03 -4.09 -25.10
N ALA A 430 8.96 -2.90 -25.69
CA ALA A 430 9.88 -1.81 -25.39
C ALA A 430 9.83 -1.40 -23.89
N SER A 431 8.63 -1.27 -23.31
CA SER A 431 8.46 -0.91 -21.89
C SER A 431 8.96 -1.97 -20.92
N LEU A 432 9.02 -3.24 -21.33
CA LEU A 432 9.58 -4.33 -20.52
C LEU A 432 11.12 -4.36 -20.53
N LEU A 433 11.74 -3.74 -21.54
CA LEU A 433 13.19 -3.78 -21.77
C LEU A 433 13.90 -2.47 -21.43
N ASP A 434 13.27 -1.35 -21.70
CA ASP A 434 13.86 -0.01 -21.49
C ASP A 434 13.05 0.75 -20.42
N THR A 435 13.68 0.99 -19.28
CA THR A 435 13.09 1.69 -18.14
C THR A 435 12.66 3.14 -18.43
N LYS A 436 13.06 3.71 -19.58
CA LYS A 436 12.66 5.05 -20.02
C LYS A 436 11.43 5.05 -20.93
N VAL A 437 11.00 3.88 -21.36
CA VAL A 437 9.85 3.74 -22.25
C VAL A 437 8.62 3.36 -21.46
N VAL A 438 7.53 4.08 -21.68
CA VAL A 438 6.20 3.77 -21.14
C VAL A 438 5.23 3.64 -22.30
N ASN A 439 4.50 2.54 -22.35
CA ASN A 439 3.41 2.37 -23.30
C ASN A 439 2.18 3.14 -22.80
N HIS A 440 1.87 4.26 -23.44
CA HIS A 440 0.75 5.13 -23.05
C HIS A 440 -0.60 4.69 -23.65
N GLU A 441 -0.58 3.85 -24.66
CA GLU A 441 -1.75 3.42 -25.39
C GLU A 441 -2.44 2.25 -24.71
N ILE A 442 -3.77 2.27 -24.73
CA ILE A 442 -4.64 1.27 -24.13
C ILE A 442 -5.42 0.58 -25.25
N LEU A 443 -5.10 -0.68 -25.52
CA LEU A 443 -5.83 -1.48 -26.50
C LEU A 443 -7.17 -1.93 -25.92
N VAL A 444 -8.30 -1.60 -26.60
CA VAL A 444 -9.64 -1.90 -26.07
C VAL A 444 -10.44 -2.73 -27.06
N PHE A 445 -10.96 -3.87 -26.60
CA PHE A 445 -11.90 -4.70 -27.33
C PHE A 445 -13.33 -4.46 -26.87
N ILE A 446 -14.18 -4.07 -27.82
CA ILE A 446 -15.59 -3.78 -27.59
C ILE A 446 -16.41 -4.86 -28.31
N GLY A 447 -17.42 -5.40 -27.65
CA GLY A 447 -18.27 -6.42 -28.25
C GLY A 447 -19.02 -7.26 -27.24
N LYS A 448 -19.81 -8.19 -27.72
CA LYS A 448 -20.67 -9.04 -26.90
C LYS A 448 -19.89 -9.84 -25.84
N GLN A 449 -20.54 -10.16 -24.75
CA GLN A 449 -19.97 -11.05 -23.75
C GLN A 449 -19.76 -12.47 -24.31
N GLY A 450 -18.70 -13.16 -23.89
CA GLY A 450 -18.44 -14.55 -24.29
C GLY A 450 -17.61 -14.74 -25.56
N ILE A 451 -17.18 -13.68 -26.27
CA ILE A 451 -16.36 -13.78 -27.49
C ILE A 451 -14.84 -13.82 -27.20
N TYR A 452 -14.42 -14.25 -26.04
CA TYR A 452 -13.02 -14.44 -25.63
C TYR A 452 -12.17 -13.16 -25.45
N LYS A 453 -12.75 -11.96 -25.32
CA LYS A 453 -11.98 -10.69 -25.23
C LYS A 453 -10.87 -10.75 -24.14
N THR A 454 -11.25 -10.94 -22.89
CA THR A 454 -10.29 -11.03 -21.75
C THR A 454 -9.38 -12.23 -21.88
N THR A 455 -9.90 -13.38 -22.31
CA THR A 455 -9.12 -14.62 -22.47
C THR A 455 -8.03 -14.45 -23.52
N TRP A 456 -8.31 -13.79 -24.63
CA TRP A 456 -7.33 -13.50 -25.67
C TRP A 456 -6.24 -12.57 -25.17
N MET A 457 -6.61 -11.49 -24.44
CA MET A 457 -5.66 -10.56 -23.83
C MET A 457 -4.76 -11.25 -22.81
N GLN A 458 -5.33 -12.11 -21.97
CA GLN A 458 -4.55 -12.91 -21.01
C GLN A 458 -3.54 -13.80 -21.71
N ARG A 459 -3.94 -14.42 -22.84
CA ARG A 459 -3.09 -15.32 -23.62
C ARG A 459 -2.08 -14.61 -24.50
N LEU A 460 -2.03 -13.27 -24.54
CA LEU A 460 -0.93 -12.56 -25.18
C LEU A 460 0.41 -12.85 -24.50
N LEU A 461 0.43 -13.06 -23.19
CA LEU A 461 1.65 -13.45 -22.49
C LEU A 461 1.88 -14.96 -22.60
N PRO A 462 3.12 -15.41 -22.92
CA PRO A 462 3.48 -16.82 -22.93
C PRO A 462 3.34 -17.43 -21.52
N VAL A 463 3.26 -18.75 -21.45
CA VAL A 463 2.98 -19.49 -20.19
C VAL A 463 3.96 -19.11 -19.07
N GLU A 464 5.23 -18.94 -19.39
CA GLU A 464 6.30 -18.56 -18.46
C GLU A 464 6.12 -17.17 -17.87
N LEU A 465 5.41 -16.28 -18.58
CA LEU A 465 5.19 -14.89 -18.20
C LEU A 465 3.74 -14.61 -17.79
N GLN A 466 2.85 -15.60 -17.77
CA GLN A 466 1.42 -15.43 -17.44
C GLN A 466 1.18 -14.87 -16.05
N ARG A 467 2.06 -15.13 -15.10
CA ARG A 467 1.99 -14.54 -13.74
C ARG A 467 2.10 -13.02 -13.73
N TYR A 468 2.53 -12.39 -14.82
CA TYR A 468 2.64 -10.94 -14.97
C TYR A 468 1.43 -10.33 -15.71
N PHE A 469 0.35 -11.08 -15.85
CA PHE A 469 -0.95 -10.59 -16.28
C PHE A 469 -1.83 -10.29 -15.08
N TYR A 470 -2.43 -9.12 -15.06
CA TYR A 470 -3.32 -8.70 -14.00
C TYR A 470 -4.66 -8.21 -14.56
N VAL A 471 -5.77 -8.69 -13.99
CA VAL A 471 -7.11 -8.20 -14.30
C VAL A 471 -7.57 -7.26 -13.20
N LYS A 472 -7.81 -6.02 -13.57
CA LYS A 472 -8.38 -5.03 -12.68
C LYS A 472 -9.88 -4.93 -12.90
N SER A 473 -10.65 -5.50 -11.99
CA SER A 473 -12.08 -5.26 -11.88
C SER A 473 -12.34 -3.88 -11.28
N ASN A 474 -13.43 -3.23 -11.69
CA ASN A 474 -13.79 -1.86 -11.32
C ASN A 474 -13.72 -1.60 -9.81
N SER A 475 -12.65 -0.97 -9.35
CA SER A 475 -12.56 -0.43 -7.99
C SER A 475 -12.71 1.09 -8.02
N ARG A 476 -13.56 1.61 -7.14
CA ARG A 476 -13.95 3.03 -7.09
C ARG A 476 -12.83 4.04 -6.84
N ARG A 477 -11.60 3.61 -6.53
CA ARG A 477 -10.43 4.49 -6.30
C ARG A 477 -9.14 3.79 -6.69
N VAL A 478 -8.20 4.57 -7.21
CA VAL A 478 -6.81 4.15 -7.36
C VAL A 478 -6.19 4.11 -5.96
N SER A 479 -5.71 2.94 -5.55
CA SER A 479 -5.02 2.69 -4.27
C SER A 479 -3.50 2.73 -4.45
N LYS A 480 -2.75 2.64 -3.35
CA LYS A 480 -1.29 2.43 -3.41
C LYS A 480 -0.93 1.12 -4.10
N ASP A 481 -1.75 0.10 -3.93
CA ASP A 481 -1.55 -1.20 -4.56
C ASP A 481 -1.64 -1.11 -6.09
N ASP A 482 -2.46 -0.20 -6.61
CA ASP A 482 -2.54 0.07 -8.04
C ASP A 482 -1.24 0.69 -8.61
N LEU A 483 -0.47 1.41 -7.80
CA LEU A 483 0.83 1.93 -8.23
C LEU A 483 1.87 0.80 -8.34
N PHE A 484 1.82 -0.20 -7.48
CA PHE A 484 2.69 -1.37 -7.59
C PHE A 484 2.37 -2.21 -8.82
N THR A 485 1.09 -2.26 -9.25
CA THR A 485 0.74 -2.97 -10.49
C THR A 485 1.47 -2.43 -11.73
N LEU A 486 1.84 -1.14 -11.73
CA LEU A 486 2.62 -0.54 -12.82
C LEU A 486 4.03 -1.11 -12.94
N THR A 487 4.58 -1.59 -11.85
CA THR A 487 5.98 -2.04 -11.76
C THR A 487 6.14 -3.56 -11.70
N GLU A 488 5.06 -4.28 -11.38
CA GLU A 488 5.08 -5.72 -11.14
C GLU A 488 4.41 -6.54 -12.24
N PHE A 489 3.58 -5.92 -13.09
CA PHE A 489 2.86 -6.61 -14.16
C PHE A 489 3.25 -6.08 -15.53
N ALA A 490 3.33 -6.98 -16.51
CA ALA A 490 3.61 -6.65 -17.90
C ALA A 490 2.36 -6.12 -18.62
N LEU A 491 1.21 -6.72 -18.30
CA LEU A 491 -0.06 -6.40 -18.95
C LEU A 491 -1.19 -6.32 -17.90
N VAL A 492 -1.84 -5.16 -17.85
CA VAL A 492 -2.98 -4.87 -16.96
C VAL A 492 -4.24 -4.76 -17.81
N CYS A 493 -5.17 -5.68 -17.60
CA CYS A 493 -6.46 -5.69 -18.29
C CYS A 493 -7.53 -5.00 -17.44
N LEU A 494 -8.14 -3.97 -18.00
CA LEU A 494 -9.24 -3.21 -17.41
C LEU A 494 -10.56 -3.77 -17.92
N GLU A 495 -11.37 -4.35 -17.07
CA GLU A 495 -12.69 -4.86 -17.44
C GLU A 495 -13.78 -3.82 -17.22
N GLU A 496 -14.87 -3.92 -17.99
CA GLU A 496 -16.08 -3.10 -17.84
C GLU A 496 -15.80 -1.60 -17.93
N LEU A 497 -15.02 -1.19 -18.93
CA LEU A 497 -14.63 0.22 -19.12
C LEU A 497 -15.82 1.17 -19.21
N GLU A 498 -16.99 0.69 -19.65
CA GLU A 498 -18.26 1.43 -19.70
C GLU A 498 -18.75 1.91 -18.35
N GLU A 499 -18.34 1.27 -17.25
CA GLU A 499 -18.74 1.65 -15.89
C GLU A 499 -17.81 2.70 -15.27
N MET A 500 -16.69 3.04 -15.93
CA MET A 500 -15.73 4.00 -15.40
C MET A 500 -16.29 5.41 -15.37
N THR A 501 -16.19 6.05 -14.22
CA THR A 501 -16.50 7.47 -14.06
C THR A 501 -15.42 8.36 -14.67
N SER A 502 -15.75 9.60 -15.03
CA SER A 502 -14.78 10.59 -15.55
C SER A 502 -13.59 10.83 -14.61
N ALA A 503 -13.80 10.71 -13.29
CA ALA A 503 -12.74 10.82 -12.29
C ALA A 503 -11.76 9.64 -12.36
N GLN A 504 -12.25 8.43 -12.57
CA GLN A 504 -11.42 7.21 -12.74
C GLN A 504 -10.64 7.25 -14.05
N VAL A 505 -11.26 7.70 -15.14
CA VAL A 505 -10.58 7.92 -16.43
C VAL A 505 -9.45 8.95 -16.27
N SER A 506 -9.68 10.04 -15.54
CA SER A 506 -8.65 11.05 -15.27
C SER A 506 -7.49 10.49 -14.44
N GLN A 507 -7.79 9.66 -13.44
CA GLN A 507 -6.77 8.98 -12.62
C GLN A 507 -5.97 7.98 -13.46
N LEU A 508 -6.63 7.19 -14.31
CA LEU A 508 -5.97 6.25 -15.21
C LEU A 508 -5.00 6.97 -16.15
N LYS A 509 -5.42 8.12 -16.72
CA LYS A 509 -4.54 8.96 -17.55
C LYS A 509 -3.31 9.47 -16.81
N ALA A 510 -3.45 9.81 -15.52
CA ALA A 510 -2.31 10.21 -14.70
C ALA A 510 -1.35 9.04 -14.47
N ILE A 511 -1.88 7.87 -14.17
CA ILE A 511 -1.11 6.64 -13.91
C ILE A 511 -0.36 6.19 -15.16
N THR A 512 -1.05 6.09 -16.30
CA THR A 512 -0.41 5.67 -17.57
C THR A 512 0.66 6.64 -18.07
N GLY A 513 0.72 7.85 -17.51
CA GLY A 513 1.75 8.84 -17.81
C GLY A 513 2.94 8.87 -16.86
N MET A 514 2.94 8.07 -15.79
CA MET A 514 4.06 8.00 -14.85
C MET A 514 5.21 7.20 -15.46
N THR A 515 6.44 7.66 -15.29
CA THR A 515 7.64 6.95 -15.76
C THR A 515 8.19 5.98 -14.72
N ASP A 516 7.98 6.29 -13.46
CA ASP A 516 8.47 5.52 -12.34
C ASP A 516 7.56 5.69 -11.11
N VAL A 517 7.62 4.72 -10.20
CA VAL A 517 6.89 4.70 -8.93
C VAL A 517 7.89 4.76 -7.79
N ASN A 518 7.84 5.85 -7.02
CA ASN A 518 8.70 6.08 -5.87
C ASN A 518 7.95 5.74 -4.58
N GLU A 519 7.85 4.48 -4.26
CA GLU A 519 7.18 4.01 -3.05
C GLU A 519 8.10 3.10 -2.21
N ARG A 520 7.78 3.01 -0.94
CA ARG A 520 8.46 2.11 -0.02
C ARG A 520 7.72 0.76 -0.01
N ALA A 521 8.40 -0.30 -0.38
CA ALA A 521 7.87 -1.65 -0.24
C ALA A 521 7.51 -1.94 1.23
N ALA A 522 6.51 -2.78 1.45
CA ALA A 522 6.17 -3.24 2.79
C ALA A 522 7.43 -3.88 3.43
N TYR A 523 7.81 -3.40 4.63
CA TYR A 523 9.03 -3.79 5.36
C TYR A 523 10.38 -3.35 4.74
N GLY A 524 10.42 -2.63 3.62
CA GLY A 524 11.65 -2.05 3.07
C GLY A 524 12.22 -0.94 3.97
N HIS A 525 13.55 -0.88 4.14
CA HIS A 525 14.20 0.21 4.89
C HIS A 525 14.31 1.50 4.08
N PHE A 526 14.43 1.38 2.76
CA PHE A 526 14.62 2.51 1.84
C PHE A 526 13.44 2.65 0.88
N LYS A 527 13.24 3.86 0.35
CA LYS A 527 12.38 4.08 -0.81
C LYS A 527 13.13 3.59 -2.06
N GLU A 528 12.46 2.82 -2.87
CA GLU A 528 12.97 2.37 -4.16
C GLU A 528 12.19 3.06 -5.28
N SER A 529 12.90 3.52 -6.30
CA SER A 529 12.30 3.95 -7.57
C SER A 529 12.23 2.72 -8.47
N ARG A 530 11.01 2.32 -8.84
CA ARG A 530 10.76 1.21 -9.75
C ARG A 530 10.22 1.73 -11.07
N PRO A 531 10.73 1.27 -12.22
CA PRO A 531 10.26 1.73 -13.52
C PRO A 531 8.82 1.25 -13.76
N HIS A 532 8.06 2.05 -14.49
CA HIS A 532 6.76 1.65 -15.00
C HIS A 532 6.96 0.76 -16.22
N ILE A 533 6.59 -0.51 -16.12
CA ILE A 533 6.71 -1.50 -17.18
C ILE A 533 5.37 -1.94 -17.75
N ALA A 534 4.27 -1.68 -17.04
CA ALA A 534 2.95 -2.15 -17.40
C ALA A 534 2.42 -1.52 -18.70
N SER A 535 1.93 -2.33 -19.61
CA SER A 535 1.05 -1.91 -20.69
C SER A 535 -0.40 -2.19 -20.33
N PHE A 536 -1.32 -1.41 -20.92
CA PHE A 536 -2.74 -1.53 -20.61
C PHE A 536 -3.53 -2.08 -21.79
N CYS A 537 -4.47 -2.95 -21.47
CA CYS A 537 -5.54 -3.34 -22.38
C CYS A 537 -6.88 -3.28 -21.63
N GLY A 538 -7.99 -3.40 -22.33
CA GLY A 538 -9.29 -3.39 -21.68
C GLY A 538 -10.41 -3.94 -22.52
N THR A 539 -11.56 -4.16 -21.86
CA THR A 539 -12.77 -4.65 -22.50
C THR A 539 -13.97 -3.78 -22.16
N SER A 540 -14.87 -3.64 -23.14
CA SER A 540 -16.18 -3.01 -22.95
C SER A 540 -17.25 -3.84 -23.66
N ASN A 541 -18.47 -3.80 -23.12
CA ASN A 541 -19.65 -4.36 -23.79
C ASN A 541 -20.47 -3.27 -24.48
N ASN A 542 -20.18 -2.00 -24.20
CA ASN A 542 -20.84 -0.85 -24.80
C ASN A 542 -19.90 -0.17 -25.78
N VAL A 543 -20.39 0.07 -27.00
CA VAL A 543 -19.64 0.75 -28.06
C VAL A 543 -19.26 2.16 -27.63
N THR A 544 -20.18 2.91 -27.02
CA THR A 544 -19.93 4.27 -26.56
C THR A 544 -19.50 4.26 -25.08
N PHE A 545 -18.21 4.20 -24.83
CA PHE A 545 -17.62 4.18 -23.46
C PHE A 545 -16.68 5.37 -23.18
N LEU A 546 -16.23 6.10 -24.22
CA LEU A 546 -15.34 7.24 -24.06
C LEU A 546 -16.12 8.48 -23.61
N ASN A 547 -16.08 8.76 -22.31
CA ASN A 547 -16.81 9.88 -21.71
C ASN A 547 -15.95 11.13 -21.43
N ASP A 548 -14.66 11.13 -21.82
CA ASP A 548 -13.76 12.27 -21.69
C ASP A 548 -13.43 12.89 -23.04
N LEU A 549 -13.89 14.13 -23.24
CA LEU A 549 -13.63 14.90 -24.46
C LEU A 549 -12.18 15.39 -24.61
N SER A 550 -11.32 15.26 -23.59
CA SER A 550 -10.02 15.96 -23.59
C SER A 550 -8.78 15.09 -23.79
N GLY A 551 -8.91 13.80 -24.04
CA GLY A 551 -7.70 12.95 -24.05
C GLY A 551 -7.90 11.53 -24.55
N ASN A 552 -8.65 11.37 -25.65
CA ASN A 552 -8.96 10.05 -26.20
C ASN A 552 -7.79 9.42 -26.98
N ARG A 553 -6.72 10.16 -27.24
CA ARG A 553 -5.54 9.70 -28.03
C ARG A 553 -4.84 8.45 -27.48
N ARG A 554 -5.05 8.15 -26.18
CA ARG A 554 -4.45 6.97 -25.55
C ARG A 554 -5.25 5.69 -25.74
N TRP A 555 -6.48 5.82 -26.20
CA TRP A 555 -7.36 4.69 -26.41
C TRP A 555 -7.25 4.17 -27.83
N LEU A 556 -7.08 2.88 -28.00
CA LEU A 556 -7.12 2.17 -29.27
C LEU A 556 -8.31 1.20 -29.24
N PRO A 557 -9.54 1.71 -29.35
CA PRO A 557 -10.76 0.91 -29.29
C PRO A 557 -11.04 0.27 -30.64
N PHE A 558 -11.49 -0.99 -30.61
CA PHE A 558 -11.97 -1.72 -31.78
C PHE A 558 -13.23 -2.50 -31.43
N GLU A 559 -14.25 -2.40 -32.28
CA GLU A 559 -15.45 -3.22 -32.18
C GLU A 559 -15.16 -4.59 -32.75
N VAL A 560 -15.12 -5.60 -31.86
CA VAL A 560 -14.80 -6.99 -32.22
C VAL A 560 -16.08 -7.77 -32.49
N ASP A 561 -16.18 -8.34 -33.69
CA ASP A 561 -17.28 -9.23 -34.04
C ASP A 561 -17.08 -10.63 -33.49
N SER A 562 -15.88 -11.20 -33.65
CA SER A 562 -15.50 -12.51 -33.13
C SER A 562 -13.99 -12.60 -32.95
N ILE A 563 -13.56 -13.54 -32.10
CA ILE A 563 -12.16 -13.92 -31.90
C ILE A 563 -12.07 -15.43 -32.12
N ASP A 564 -11.09 -15.84 -32.94
CA ASP A 564 -10.78 -17.26 -33.12
C ASP A 564 -10.49 -17.89 -31.75
N SER A 565 -11.03 -19.09 -31.52
CA SER A 565 -10.90 -19.75 -30.23
C SER A 565 -9.42 -19.86 -29.82
N PRO A 566 -8.99 -19.19 -28.74
CA PRO A 566 -7.59 -19.25 -28.29
C PRO A 566 -7.15 -20.64 -27.83
N PHE A 567 -8.08 -21.59 -27.76
CA PHE A 567 -7.85 -22.99 -27.39
C PHE A 567 -7.57 -23.85 -28.61
N ASP A 568 -8.20 -23.53 -29.75
CA ASP A 568 -8.06 -24.27 -31.00
C ASP A 568 -6.94 -23.70 -31.88
N TYR A 569 -6.63 -22.42 -31.75
CA TYR A 569 -5.59 -21.72 -32.47
C TYR A 569 -4.49 -21.25 -31.52
N PRO A 570 -3.45 -22.08 -31.24
CA PRO A 570 -2.37 -21.72 -30.35
C PRO A 570 -1.55 -20.57 -30.89
N ILE A 571 -1.16 -19.64 -30.02
CA ILE A 571 -0.30 -18.50 -30.38
C ILE A 571 1.13 -18.98 -30.58
N ASP A 572 1.74 -18.58 -31.70
CA ASP A 572 3.18 -18.74 -31.95
C ASP A 572 3.96 -17.68 -31.13
N TYR A 573 4.10 -17.92 -29.82
CA TYR A 573 4.78 -16.99 -28.93
C TYR A 573 6.23 -16.73 -29.37
N ALA A 574 6.96 -17.75 -29.77
CA ALA A 574 8.34 -17.59 -30.20
C ALA A 574 8.45 -16.66 -31.41
N GLY A 575 7.59 -16.86 -32.44
CA GLY A 575 7.58 -16.01 -33.61
C GLY A 575 7.13 -14.57 -33.31
N VAL A 576 6.04 -14.40 -32.56
CA VAL A 576 5.47 -13.09 -32.23
C VAL A 576 6.46 -12.24 -31.42
N TYR A 577 7.05 -12.80 -30.39
CA TYR A 577 7.98 -12.08 -29.52
C TYR A 577 9.35 -11.88 -30.15
N ALA A 578 9.85 -12.86 -30.94
CA ALA A 578 11.08 -12.68 -31.71
C ALA A 578 10.96 -11.56 -32.76
N GLN A 579 9.82 -11.49 -33.46
CA GLN A 579 9.53 -10.39 -34.40
C GLN A 579 9.45 -9.06 -33.66
N GLY A 580 8.67 -8.96 -32.56
CA GLY A 580 8.53 -7.74 -31.78
C GLY A 580 9.86 -7.22 -31.22
N TYR A 581 10.69 -8.15 -30.72
CA TYR A 581 12.03 -7.85 -30.19
C TYR A 581 12.99 -7.37 -31.30
N ALA A 582 12.96 -8.01 -32.48
CA ALA A 582 13.75 -7.59 -33.62
C ALA A 582 13.31 -6.20 -34.15
N LEU A 583 12.02 -5.95 -34.22
CA LEU A 583 11.47 -4.63 -34.60
C LEU A 583 11.93 -3.56 -33.61
N TRP A 584 11.83 -3.78 -32.32
CA TRP A 584 12.34 -2.84 -31.30
C TRP A 584 13.83 -2.57 -31.48
N LYS A 585 14.65 -3.60 -31.63
CA LYS A 585 16.10 -3.46 -31.85
C LYS A 585 16.46 -2.71 -33.13
N SER A 586 15.65 -2.86 -34.18
CA SER A 586 15.87 -2.16 -35.45
C SER A 586 15.39 -0.70 -35.46
N GLY A 587 14.83 -0.21 -34.34
CA GLY A 587 14.31 1.14 -34.25
C GLY A 587 12.95 1.33 -34.91
N PHE A 588 12.12 0.28 -34.95
CA PHE A 588 10.74 0.39 -35.43
C PHE A 588 9.98 1.49 -34.70
N HIS A 589 9.25 2.33 -35.44
CA HIS A 589 8.49 3.44 -34.91
C HIS A 589 7.17 2.98 -34.27
N TYR A 590 7.21 2.58 -33.01
CA TYR A 590 6.08 2.03 -32.26
C TYR A 590 5.20 3.08 -31.56
N TRP A 591 5.62 4.33 -31.47
CA TRP A 591 4.80 5.43 -30.95
C TRP A 591 3.98 6.08 -32.06
N PHE A 592 3.01 6.93 -31.68
CA PHE A 592 2.16 7.64 -32.63
C PHE A 592 2.62 9.08 -32.77
N GLU A 593 2.86 9.53 -34.03
CA GLU A 593 3.16 10.92 -34.35
C GLU A 593 1.88 11.77 -34.43
N GLN A 594 2.02 13.09 -34.57
CA GLN A 594 0.88 14.01 -34.50
C GLN A 594 -0.22 13.68 -35.54
N GLU A 595 0.15 13.34 -36.76
CA GLU A 595 -0.80 12.96 -37.82
C GLU A 595 -1.54 11.65 -37.48
N GLU A 596 -0.82 10.68 -36.92
CA GLU A 596 -1.41 9.42 -36.45
C GLU A 596 -2.29 9.63 -35.22
N ILE A 597 -1.89 10.52 -34.29
CA ILE A 597 -2.72 10.92 -33.15
C ILE A 597 -4.03 11.56 -33.60
N ASP A 598 -3.99 12.38 -34.65
CA ASP A 598 -5.19 12.99 -35.22
C ASP A 598 -6.09 11.94 -35.88
N ALA A 599 -5.52 10.93 -36.53
CA ALA A 599 -6.25 9.79 -37.07
C ALA A 599 -6.87 8.93 -35.93
N VAL A 600 -6.12 8.65 -34.85
CA VAL A 600 -6.64 7.98 -33.64
C VAL A 600 -7.81 8.76 -33.05
N ASN A 601 -7.67 10.07 -32.89
CA ASN A 601 -8.75 10.91 -32.36
C ASN A 601 -9.99 10.90 -33.24
N LEU A 602 -9.81 10.85 -34.56
CA LEU A 602 -10.94 10.75 -35.49
C LEU A 602 -11.63 9.39 -35.39
N HIS A 603 -10.86 8.30 -35.34
CA HIS A 603 -11.37 6.94 -35.12
C HIS A 603 -12.15 6.85 -33.81
N ASN A 604 -11.62 7.43 -32.72
CA ASN A 604 -12.20 7.38 -31.40
C ASN A 604 -13.54 8.14 -31.28
N ARG A 605 -13.88 9.04 -32.18
CA ARG A 605 -15.17 9.74 -32.18
C ARG A 605 -16.37 8.80 -32.22
N TYR A 606 -16.23 7.68 -32.92
CA TYR A 606 -17.29 6.67 -33.01
C TYR A 606 -17.61 6.04 -31.64
N PHE A 607 -16.64 5.98 -30.75
CA PHE A 607 -16.74 5.37 -29.42
C PHE A 607 -17.02 6.38 -28.29
N GLU A 608 -17.17 7.66 -28.64
CA GLU A 608 -17.49 8.70 -27.64
C GLU A 608 -18.95 8.61 -27.20
N VAL A 609 -19.17 8.76 -25.88
CA VAL A 609 -20.52 8.91 -25.34
C VAL A 609 -21.16 10.16 -25.93
N PRO A 610 -22.40 10.09 -26.44
CA PRO A 610 -23.12 11.25 -26.96
C PRO A 610 -23.06 12.44 -25.99
N CYS A 611 -22.72 13.59 -26.51
CA CYS A 611 -22.53 14.81 -25.74
C CYS A 611 -23.55 15.86 -26.17
N LEU A 612 -24.47 16.18 -25.26
CA LEU A 612 -25.56 17.11 -25.55
C LEU A 612 -25.05 18.49 -26.00
N GLU A 613 -23.94 18.97 -25.43
CA GLU A 613 -23.31 20.22 -25.86
C GLU A 613 -22.86 20.15 -27.35
N ARG A 614 -22.34 18.99 -27.81
CA ARG A 614 -21.94 18.81 -29.23
C ARG A 614 -23.15 18.80 -30.16
N GLU A 615 -24.15 18.02 -29.79
CA GLU A 615 -25.38 17.92 -30.59
C GLU A 615 -26.04 19.28 -30.76
N LEU A 616 -26.17 20.03 -29.68
CA LEU A 616 -26.75 21.37 -29.75
C LEU A 616 -25.90 22.37 -30.52
N VAL A 617 -24.57 22.32 -30.37
CA VAL A 617 -23.67 23.16 -31.16
C VAL A 617 -23.86 22.86 -32.65
N GLN A 618 -23.95 21.60 -33.05
CA GLN A 618 -24.14 21.20 -34.47
C GLN A 618 -25.54 21.58 -34.98
N VAL A 619 -26.54 21.62 -34.10
CA VAL A 619 -27.90 22.06 -34.49
C VAL A 619 -27.96 23.56 -34.73
N TYR A 620 -27.32 24.35 -33.86
CA TYR A 620 -27.51 25.81 -33.86
C TYR A 620 -26.38 26.60 -34.47
N TYR A 621 -25.18 26.02 -34.66
CA TYR A 621 -23.98 26.71 -35.13
C TYR A 621 -23.23 25.92 -36.19
N ARG A 622 -22.53 26.65 -37.06
CA ARG A 622 -21.51 26.08 -37.96
C ARG A 622 -20.27 26.96 -38.00
N ARG A 623 -19.19 26.41 -38.46
CA ARG A 623 -17.97 27.16 -38.73
C ARG A 623 -18.16 28.14 -39.87
N PRO A 624 -17.58 29.34 -39.80
CA PRO A 624 -17.59 30.26 -40.96
C PRO A 624 -16.71 29.73 -42.08
N MET A 625 -17.13 29.99 -43.31
CA MET A 625 -16.29 29.77 -44.50
C MET A 625 -15.26 30.90 -44.64
N PRO A 626 -14.14 30.70 -45.34
CA PRO A 626 -13.16 31.77 -45.56
C PRO A 626 -13.81 33.00 -46.24
N GLY A 627 -13.70 34.15 -45.56
CA GLY A 627 -14.30 35.41 -46.01
C GLY A 627 -15.77 35.62 -45.69
N GLU A 628 -16.40 34.69 -44.98
CA GLU A 628 -17.79 34.82 -44.55
C GLU A 628 -17.94 35.69 -43.29
N GLU A 629 -18.99 36.49 -43.22
CA GLU A 629 -19.35 37.24 -42.01
C GLU A 629 -19.72 36.24 -40.92
N CYS A 630 -19.11 36.42 -39.75
CA CYS A 630 -19.33 35.57 -38.59
C CYS A 630 -19.45 36.37 -37.29
N MET A 631 -20.11 35.81 -36.32
CA MET A 631 -20.26 36.43 -35.01
C MET A 631 -19.11 35.98 -34.05
N PHE A 632 -18.68 36.90 -33.18
CA PHE A 632 -17.88 36.56 -32.03
C PHE A 632 -18.78 36.23 -30.85
N LEU A 633 -18.75 34.99 -30.40
CA LEU A 633 -19.58 34.49 -29.29
C LEU A 633 -18.72 33.94 -28.16
N THR A 634 -19.01 34.37 -26.95
CA THR A 634 -18.42 33.80 -25.75
C THR A 634 -19.12 32.49 -25.35
N ASN A 635 -18.47 31.63 -24.55
CA ASN A 635 -19.11 30.42 -24.02
C ASN A 635 -20.46 30.73 -23.34
N ALA A 636 -20.53 31.81 -22.59
CA ALA A 636 -21.76 32.21 -21.90
C ALA A 636 -22.90 32.56 -22.86
N GLN A 637 -22.59 33.23 -24.00
CA GLN A 637 -23.59 33.57 -25.01
C GLN A 637 -24.09 32.32 -25.77
N ILE A 638 -23.16 31.43 -26.13
CA ILE A 638 -23.50 30.15 -26.74
C ILE A 638 -24.38 29.34 -25.83
N LEU A 639 -23.96 29.16 -24.54
CA LEU A 639 -24.75 28.45 -23.53
C LEU A 639 -26.10 29.06 -23.29
N GLY A 640 -26.19 30.39 -23.19
CA GLY A 640 -27.47 31.09 -23.04
C GLY A 640 -28.46 30.81 -24.19
N HIS A 641 -27.95 30.62 -25.41
CA HIS A 641 -28.77 30.29 -26.58
C HIS A 641 -29.15 28.80 -26.61
N ILE A 642 -28.18 27.89 -26.46
CA ILE A 642 -28.43 26.43 -26.63
C ILE A 642 -29.11 25.78 -25.43
N ASN A 643 -29.12 26.46 -24.25
CA ASN A 643 -29.71 25.93 -23.01
C ASN A 643 -31.22 26.19 -22.90
N ILE A 644 -31.82 26.84 -23.91
CA ILE A 644 -33.26 27.18 -23.92
C ILE A 644 -34.08 25.89 -24.00
N GLY A 645 -34.90 25.64 -22.97
CA GLY A 645 -35.76 24.45 -22.89
C GLY A 645 -35.10 23.17 -22.36
N ILE A 646 -33.83 23.21 -21.93
CA ILE A 646 -33.11 22.07 -21.39
C ILE A 646 -33.20 22.06 -19.86
N ARG A 647 -33.54 20.90 -19.28
CA ARG A 647 -33.72 20.75 -17.81
C ARG A 647 -32.40 20.69 -17.04
N GLN A 648 -31.34 20.18 -17.66
CA GLN A 648 -30.02 20.09 -17.03
C GLN A 648 -29.11 21.22 -17.50
N PRO A 649 -28.43 21.95 -16.60
CA PRO A 649 -27.49 22.98 -17.00
C PRO A 649 -26.28 22.39 -17.74
N LEU A 650 -26.01 22.92 -18.94
CA LEU A 650 -24.87 22.54 -19.76
C LEU A 650 -23.56 23.07 -19.15
N SER A 651 -22.47 22.34 -19.33
CA SER A 651 -21.17 22.68 -18.75
C SER A 651 -20.39 23.66 -19.65
N PRO A 652 -19.97 24.84 -19.12
CA PRO A 652 -19.10 25.77 -19.87
C PRO A 652 -17.76 25.17 -20.27
N THR A 653 -17.21 24.27 -19.45
CA THR A 653 -15.95 23.59 -19.72
C THR A 653 -16.10 22.58 -20.85
N ARG A 654 -17.17 21.76 -20.82
CA ARG A 654 -17.46 20.80 -21.89
C ARG A 654 -17.75 21.51 -23.21
N LEU A 655 -18.55 22.58 -23.19
CA LEU A 655 -18.78 23.39 -24.39
C LEU A 655 -17.47 23.90 -24.99
N GLY A 656 -16.56 24.44 -24.18
CA GLY A 656 -15.26 24.90 -24.66
C GLY A 656 -14.41 23.82 -25.33
N LEU A 657 -14.47 22.59 -24.83
CA LEU A 657 -13.83 21.42 -25.44
C LEU A 657 -14.50 21.03 -26.77
N VAL A 658 -15.82 20.98 -26.79
CA VAL A 658 -16.61 20.70 -27.99
C VAL A 658 -16.31 21.72 -29.10
N MET A 659 -16.36 23.02 -28.79
CA MET A 659 -16.05 24.08 -29.77
C MET A 659 -14.66 23.92 -30.40
N LYS A 660 -13.66 23.55 -29.56
CA LYS A 660 -12.30 23.27 -30.05
C LYS A 660 -12.25 22.01 -30.93
N GLN A 661 -12.91 20.93 -30.51
CA GLN A 661 -12.94 19.66 -31.28
C GLN A 661 -13.67 19.77 -32.59
N GLU A 662 -14.75 20.55 -32.61
CA GLU A 662 -15.49 20.87 -33.86
C GLU A 662 -14.75 21.89 -34.72
N GLY A 663 -13.54 22.33 -34.33
CA GLY A 663 -12.65 23.15 -35.12
C GLY A 663 -13.07 24.63 -35.22
N TYR A 664 -13.82 25.14 -34.24
CA TYR A 664 -14.12 26.56 -34.18
C TYR A 664 -12.88 27.37 -33.78
N GLU A 665 -12.62 28.47 -34.47
CA GLU A 665 -11.49 29.35 -34.20
C GLU A 665 -11.69 30.11 -32.87
N ALA A 666 -10.81 29.86 -31.90
CA ALA A 666 -10.82 30.56 -30.62
C ALA A 666 -10.15 31.93 -30.81
N VAL A 667 -10.85 33.03 -30.52
CA VAL A 667 -10.38 34.40 -30.65
C VAL A 667 -10.58 35.18 -29.36
N ARG A 668 -9.81 36.26 -29.19
CA ARG A 668 -10.01 37.23 -28.12
C ARG A 668 -10.50 38.56 -28.73
N SER A 669 -11.60 39.07 -28.23
CA SER A 669 -12.15 40.36 -28.60
C SER A 669 -12.61 41.13 -27.35
N GLY A 670 -12.20 42.39 -27.21
CA GLY A 670 -12.55 43.20 -26.04
C GLY A 670 -12.15 42.61 -24.68
N GLY A 671 -10.99 41.89 -24.62
CA GLY A 671 -10.52 41.21 -23.40
C GLY A 671 -11.23 39.90 -23.05
N ARG A 672 -12.24 39.48 -23.83
CA ARG A 672 -13.01 38.25 -23.63
C ARG A 672 -12.56 37.18 -24.62
N ARG A 673 -12.52 35.92 -24.15
CA ARG A 673 -12.28 34.74 -24.99
C ARG A 673 -13.63 34.23 -25.54
N GLY A 674 -13.65 33.90 -26.82
CA GLY A 674 -14.83 33.36 -27.52
C GLY A 674 -14.43 32.67 -28.80
N TYR A 675 -15.41 32.36 -29.61
CA TYR A 675 -15.26 31.64 -30.89
C TYR A 675 -15.89 32.42 -32.04
N ARG A 676 -15.36 32.25 -33.24
CA ARG A 676 -16.01 32.68 -34.47
C ARG A 676 -16.99 31.60 -34.92
N ALA A 677 -18.27 31.95 -35.04
CA ALA A 677 -19.33 31.02 -35.41
C ALA A 677 -20.37 31.73 -36.28
N VAL A 678 -21.04 30.93 -37.11
CA VAL A 678 -22.24 31.36 -37.82
C VAL A 678 -23.43 30.69 -37.17
N GLU A 679 -24.41 31.49 -36.75
CA GLU A 679 -25.68 31.00 -36.20
C GLU A 679 -26.60 30.57 -37.33
N LEU A 680 -27.14 29.34 -37.24
CA LEU A 680 -28.01 28.76 -38.25
C LEU A 680 -29.42 29.33 -38.12
N LYS A 681 -30.14 29.38 -39.23
CA LYS A 681 -31.54 29.92 -39.29
C LYS A 681 -32.56 28.80 -39.23
N GLY A 682 -33.81 29.10 -38.99
CA GLY A 682 -34.89 28.17 -38.70
C GLY A 682 -34.93 26.91 -39.60
N ASP A 683 -34.84 27.09 -40.95
CA ASP A 683 -34.87 25.96 -41.87
C ASP A 683 -33.63 25.04 -41.80
N GLU A 684 -32.46 25.59 -41.46
CA GLU A 684 -31.22 24.85 -41.26
C GLU A 684 -31.25 24.11 -39.91
N ILE A 685 -31.71 24.77 -38.88
CA ILE A 685 -31.93 24.16 -37.55
C ILE A 685 -32.88 22.99 -37.66
N TYR A 686 -34.04 23.16 -38.34
CA TYR A 686 -35.00 22.09 -38.52
C TYR A 686 -34.41 20.89 -39.29
N ARG A 687 -33.65 21.15 -40.36
CA ARG A 687 -32.95 20.08 -41.10
C ARG A 687 -31.96 19.33 -40.25
N ASN A 688 -31.17 20.03 -39.40
CA ASN A 688 -30.19 19.41 -38.53
C ASN A 688 -30.88 18.60 -37.40
N GLN A 689 -31.96 19.13 -36.81
CA GLN A 689 -32.78 18.38 -35.84
C GLN A 689 -33.39 17.12 -36.45
N CYS A 690 -33.92 17.18 -37.66
CA CYS A 690 -34.45 16.00 -38.35
C CYS A 690 -33.36 14.99 -38.70
N ALA A 691 -32.15 15.45 -39.05
CA ALA A 691 -31.02 14.57 -39.31
C ALA A 691 -30.58 13.83 -38.01
N MET A 692 -30.52 14.53 -36.89
CA MET A 692 -30.19 13.90 -35.58
C MET A 692 -31.27 12.93 -35.13
N ALA A 693 -32.54 13.26 -35.28
CA ALA A 693 -33.64 12.36 -34.93
C ALA A 693 -33.63 11.04 -35.67
N ARG A 694 -33.10 11.00 -36.89
CA ARG A 694 -32.93 9.77 -37.68
C ARG A 694 -31.80 8.88 -37.20
N TYR A 695 -30.72 9.45 -36.59
CA TYR A 695 -29.63 8.68 -36.00
C TYR A 695 -29.98 8.02 -34.66
N VAL A 696 -31.06 8.44 -34.01
CA VAL A 696 -31.52 7.87 -32.71
C VAL A 696 -32.58 6.77 -32.93
N GLY A 697 -33.01 6.54 -34.15
CA GLY A 697 -34.12 5.63 -34.50
C GLY A 697 -33.72 4.31 -35.19
N ASP A 698 -32.44 4.07 -35.47
CA ASP A 698 -31.85 2.83 -35.92
C ASP A 698 -30.93 2.26 -34.83
#